data_6ce5204a29fdf99b28604b67b91e017b
#
_entry.id   6ce5204a29fdf99b28604b67b91e017b
#
_cell.length_a   1.000
_cell.length_b   1.000
_cell.length_c   1.000
_cell.angle_alpha   90.00
_cell.angle_beta   90.00
_cell.angle_gamma   90.00
#
_symmetry.space_group_name_H-M   'P 1'
#
loop_
_entity.id
_entity.type
_entity.pdbx_description
1 polymer ?
#
loop_
_entity_poly.entity_id
_entity_poly.type
_entity_poly.pdbx_seq_one_letter_code
_entity_poly.pdbx_strand_id
1 'polypeptide(L)'
;MKKFFSENKNNVWFWLFVGLAAVLLVAMPLMSLDAGNSGDEDKFQIPQGRFVMDYYHTDGQDTTCMMDVVNLNGKEQSWNLKYYGCSFDVVTEWINQTFGIDDIARTRHICNSLLGWLIVLFGGLIAYRMGGWRAGVFAMLLLFFSPRLLGHSFNNPKDIPMAAGVVMSIYYIMMFFRQIAPQIVQESAAKGKKATAKVTYPRQAFSDKATRNLAIFLIVIALPLLFKTAGVVWTVLIVALFVVAMMLKGTPKFNPLTLFMLALSLALGVSNRIGALIVVGYMGLWGLLWLIRYGRYVGGATIGKAVVAAVAVCLAGFFSGLLLWPYAMQDPVHNSIESFKLMSQFDVQLRQLFEGTMVMSSNLPWYYTPKFMLMTIPLAVMIGWLLYPFFGAFKKERRIDSIMIYFCFLFPVVWIVATGANVYGGWRHSLFAYPPMAIAAGLGFDAFAAWCGRKSGKRIVETVVSLVPVLLLVPPALHTVRNHPYEYVYFNELEGGVKNAFGNYELDYYYHSMREATEWVVANAEPKADGEKTLVGSWHVESTRYFLRNDSARFATRFVRWAQRYEYEWDYLVFPITGISGEYLLGPGFPPQDCVHTVDVDGKPIALVLKRQTMDDYNAVQLLRAGNADSAIVLFNKVLLQMPNNETALSNLANIYLQQGEAEKAVDCCNKMLAIEPNNPQANQMLVYAYLNSGHQQEAASLLDKLKAKGQDAFAFSITAMLYAQQGNINGALNELNAMLDRGLMDQEALNLYVQLRMSQGSDQNAAVYGFYSAYANGLEKAGDKKAAEQLRKQMNGGR
;
A
#
# COMPACT_ATOMS: atom_id res chain seq x y z
N MET A 1 -37.58 14.08 2.50
CA MET A 1 -36.96 14.50 1.22
C MET A 1 -37.52 15.82 0.70
N LYS A 2 -38.83 15.97 0.36
CA LYS A 2 -39.38 17.22 -0.24
C LYS A 2 -39.02 18.49 0.54
N LYS A 3 -39.17 18.50 1.90
CA LYS A 3 -38.82 19.61 2.78
C LYS A 3 -37.32 19.98 2.72
N PHE A 4 -36.42 18.97 2.73
CA PHE A 4 -34.98 19.17 2.63
C PHE A 4 -34.57 19.83 1.30
N PHE A 5 -35.11 19.37 0.19
CA PHE A 5 -34.87 19.97 -1.14
C PHE A 5 -35.44 21.39 -1.21
N SER A 6 -36.63 21.64 -0.65
CA SER A 6 -37.23 22.99 -0.65
C SER A 6 -36.41 23.99 0.17
N GLU A 7 -35.85 23.58 1.31
CA GLU A 7 -34.99 24.42 2.17
C GLU A 7 -33.64 24.79 1.49
N ASN A 8 -33.13 23.95 0.59
CA ASN A 8 -31.86 24.16 -0.13
C ASN A 8 -32.02 24.63 -1.57
N LYS A 9 -33.24 24.87 -2.06
CA LYS A 9 -33.54 25.17 -3.46
C LYS A 9 -32.68 26.30 -4.05
N ASN A 10 -32.40 27.31 -3.27
CA ASN A 10 -31.66 28.50 -3.73
C ASN A 10 -30.15 28.43 -3.36
N ASN A 11 -29.64 27.31 -2.87
CA ASN A 11 -28.24 27.17 -2.48
C ASN A 11 -27.45 26.51 -3.63
N VAL A 12 -26.66 27.29 -4.36
CA VAL A 12 -25.82 26.84 -5.46
C VAL A 12 -24.85 25.72 -5.02
N TRP A 13 -24.25 25.82 -3.83
CA TRP A 13 -23.32 24.82 -3.32
C TRP A 13 -24.00 23.49 -3.01
N PHE A 14 -25.28 23.51 -2.65
CA PHE A 14 -26.07 22.28 -2.48
C PHE A 14 -26.21 21.55 -3.82
N TRP A 15 -26.55 22.28 -4.89
CA TRP A 15 -26.72 21.67 -6.21
C TRP A 15 -25.39 21.21 -6.81
N LEU A 16 -24.31 21.97 -6.57
CA LEU A 16 -22.95 21.53 -6.95
C LEU A 16 -22.57 20.25 -6.21
N PHE A 17 -22.87 20.14 -4.92
CA PHE A 17 -22.60 18.93 -4.15
C PHE A 17 -23.35 17.71 -4.70
N VAL A 18 -24.66 17.86 -4.92
CA VAL A 18 -25.51 16.78 -5.46
C VAL A 18 -25.11 16.40 -6.88
N GLY A 19 -24.87 17.40 -7.73
CA GLY A 19 -24.42 17.19 -9.10
C GLY A 19 -23.07 16.48 -9.17
N LEU A 20 -22.10 16.94 -8.39
CA LEU A 20 -20.77 16.29 -8.29
C LEU A 20 -20.89 14.85 -7.79
N ALA A 21 -21.67 14.60 -6.73
CA ALA A 21 -21.89 13.25 -6.23
C ALA A 21 -22.49 12.31 -7.30
N ALA A 22 -23.47 12.80 -8.08
CA ALA A 22 -24.12 12.04 -9.15
C ALA A 22 -23.16 11.78 -10.33
N VAL A 23 -22.39 12.78 -10.74
CA VAL A 23 -21.40 12.64 -11.81
C VAL A 23 -20.32 11.63 -11.42
N LEU A 24 -19.78 11.72 -10.21
CA LEU A 24 -18.71 10.82 -9.75
C LEU A 24 -19.22 9.39 -9.53
N LEU A 25 -20.48 9.18 -9.18
CA LEU A 25 -21.10 7.85 -9.09
C LEU A 25 -21.04 7.10 -10.43
N VAL A 26 -21.04 7.81 -11.53
CA VAL A 26 -20.97 7.22 -12.89
C VAL A 26 -19.54 7.25 -13.41
N ALA A 27 -18.83 8.36 -13.22
CA ALA A 27 -17.49 8.55 -13.77
C ALA A 27 -16.46 7.57 -13.18
N MET A 28 -16.42 7.39 -11.86
CA MET A 28 -15.44 6.51 -11.22
C MET A 28 -15.57 5.04 -11.66
N PRO A 29 -16.77 4.43 -11.72
CA PRO A 29 -16.91 3.08 -12.30
C PRO A 29 -16.51 3.01 -13.77
N LEU A 30 -16.81 4.01 -14.59
CA LEU A 30 -16.40 4.02 -15.99
C LEU A 30 -14.87 4.09 -16.13
N MET A 31 -14.22 4.99 -15.38
CA MET A 31 -12.76 5.09 -15.36
C MET A 31 -12.09 3.78 -14.88
N SER A 32 -12.70 3.08 -13.94
CA SER A 32 -12.14 1.82 -13.42
C SER A 32 -12.05 0.68 -14.44
N LEU A 33 -12.77 0.80 -15.57
CA LEU A 33 -12.76 -0.21 -16.65
C LEU A 33 -11.41 -0.30 -17.37
N ASP A 34 -10.64 0.76 -17.36
CA ASP A 34 -9.34 0.84 -18.03
C ASP A 34 -8.18 0.39 -17.11
N ALA A 35 -8.43 0.23 -15.81
CA ALA A 35 -7.41 -0.18 -14.85
C ALA A 35 -6.88 -1.60 -15.13
N GLY A 36 -5.58 -1.79 -14.93
CA GLY A 36 -4.96 -3.10 -14.89
C GLY A 36 -5.20 -3.78 -13.53
N ASN A 37 -4.95 -5.09 -13.48
CA ASN A 37 -5.06 -5.84 -12.24
C ASN A 37 -3.89 -5.52 -11.31
N SER A 38 -4.16 -5.44 -10.01
CA SER A 38 -3.08 -5.36 -9.04
C SER A 38 -2.41 -6.73 -8.84
N GLY A 39 -1.12 -6.70 -8.47
CA GLY A 39 -0.38 -7.93 -8.20
C GLY A 39 -0.97 -8.80 -7.09
N ASP A 40 -1.76 -8.20 -6.20
CA ASP A 40 -2.47 -8.92 -5.14
C ASP A 40 -3.75 -9.61 -5.65
N GLU A 41 -4.40 -9.08 -6.70
CA GLU A 41 -5.68 -9.60 -7.21
C GLU A 41 -5.52 -10.95 -7.89
N ASP A 42 -4.68 -11.02 -8.92
CA ASP A 42 -4.55 -12.21 -9.75
C ASP A 42 -4.00 -13.41 -8.98
N LYS A 43 -3.00 -13.14 -8.15
CA LYS A 43 -2.27 -14.20 -7.46
C LYS A 43 -3.00 -14.70 -6.21
N PHE A 44 -3.68 -13.80 -5.50
CA PHE A 44 -4.15 -14.10 -4.14
C PHE A 44 -5.65 -13.90 -3.96
N GLN A 45 -6.18 -12.73 -4.31
CA GLN A 45 -7.51 -12.34 -3.88
C GLN A 45 -8.62 -13.01 -4.69
N ILE A 46 -8.47 -13.11 -6.01
CA ILE A 46 -9.43 -13.82 -6.87
C ILE A 46 -9.52 -15.29 -6.47
N PRO A 47 -8.39 -16.05 -6.33
CA PRO A 47 -8.46 -17.41 -5.82
C PRO A 47 -9.09 -17.53 -4.42
N GLN A 48 -8.76 -16.60 -3.50
CA GLN A 48 -9.34 -16.62 -2.15
C GLN A 48 -10.86 -16.45 -2.17
N GLY A 49 -11.36 -15.54 -3.01
CA GLY A 49 -12.81 -15.35 -3.20
C GLY A 49 -13.51 -16.65 -3.59
N ARG A 50 -12.93 -17.40 -4.53
CA ARG A 50 -13.43 -18.72 -4.98
C ARG A 50 -13.39 -19.74 -3.85
N PHE A 51 -12.26 -19.90 -3.16
CA PHE A 51 -12.13 -20.85 -2.05
C PHE A 51 -13.12 -20.58 -0.94
N VAL A 52 -13.42 -19.32 -0.65
CA VAL A 52 -14.45 -18.99 0.35
C VAL A 52 -15.86 -19.26 -0.17
N MET A 53 -16.13 -19.04 -1.45
CA MET A 53 -17.41 -19.44 -2.06
C MET A 53 -17.59 -20.95 -2.01
N ASP A 54 -16.55 -21.74 -2.33
CA ASP A 54 -16.57 -23.21 -2.25
C ASP A 54 -16.80 -23.69 -0.81
N TYR A 55 -16.20 -23.04 0.18
CA TYR A 55 -16.49 -23.29 1.59
C TYR A 55 -18.00 -23.14 1.90
N TYR A 56 -18.64 -22.07 1.45
CA TYR A 56 -20.07 -21.86 1.70
C TYR A 56 -20.97 -22.78 0.84
N HIS A 57 -20.58 -23.10 -0.39
CA HIS A 57 -21.33 -24.02 -1.25
C HIS A 57 -21.29 -25.48 -0.75
N THR A 58 -20.21 -25.85 -0.06
CA THR A 58 -20.03 -27.19 0.51
C THR A 58 -20.45 -27.30 1.97
N ASP A 59 -21.17 -26.31 2.51
CA ASP A 59 -21.56 -26.23 3.92
C ASP A 59 -20.34 -26.38 4.88
N GLY A 60 -19.17 -25.86 4.50
CA GLY A 60 -17.95 -25.87 5.29
C GLY A 60 -17.07 -27.12 5.15
N GLN A 61 -17.36 -28.01 4.19
CA GLN A 61 -16.55 -29.24 3.96
C GLN A 61 -15.23 -28.88 3.22
N ASP A 62 -15.26 -27.96 2.26
CA ASP A 62 -14.06 -27.46 1.63
C ASP A 62 -13.41 -26.37 2.48
N THR A 63 -12.30 -26.70 3.11
CA THR A 63 -11.55 -25.80 4.00
C THR A 63 -10.33 -25.15 3.34
N THR A 64 -10.19 -25.22 2.03
CA THR A 64 -9.03 -24.69 1.27
C THR A 64 -8.74 -23.22 1.58
N CYS A 65 -9.79 -22.40 1.77
CA CYS A 65 -9.64 -20.98 2.13
C CYS A 65 -8.94 -20.72 3.47
N MET A 66 -8.79 -21.75 4.32
CA MET A 66 -8.18 -21.67 5.66
C MET A 66 -6.85 -22.41 5.77
N MET A 67 -6.34 -23.01 4.70
CA MET A 67 -5.06 -23.72 4.68
C MET A 67 -3.87 -22.75 4.67
N ASP A 68 -2.72 -23.21 5.16
CA ASP A 68 -1.45 -22.47 5.08
C ASP A 68 -0.71 -22.69 3.76
N VAL A 69 -1.06 -23.76 3.05
CA VAL A 69 -0.53 -24.12 1.74
C VAL A 69 -1.68 -24.53 0.85
N VAL A 70 -1.76 -23.98 -0.33
CA VAL A 70 -2.78 -24.32 -1.34
C VAL A 70 -2.12 -24.74 -2.65
N ASN A 71 -2.78 -25.59 -3.41
CA ASN A 71 -2.32 -25.96 -4.75
C ASN A 71 -3.01 -25.07 -5.80
N LEU A 72 -2.21 -24.22 -6.46
CA LEU A 72 -2.68 -23.40 -7.56
C LEU A 72 -1.95 -23.79 -8.84
N ASN A 73 -2.71 -24.21 -9.84
CA ASN A 73 -2.18 -24.62 -11.16
C ASN A 73 -1.08 -25.70 -11.05
N GLY A 74 -1.26 -26.67 -10.15
CA GLY A 74 -0.29 -27.77 -9.96
C GLY A 74 0.95 -27.43 -9.15
N LYS A 75 0.98 -26.25 -8.51
CA LYS A 75 2.08 -25.80 -7.63
C LYS A 75 1.59 -25.49 -6.24
N GLU A 76 2.26 -26.03 -5.26
CA GLU A 76 2.04 -25.65 -3.86
C GLU A 76 2.54 -24.22 -3.60
N GLN A 77 1.72 -23.43 -2.95
CA GLN A 77 2.00 -22.05 -2.56
C GLN A 77 1.65 -21.81 -1.11
N SER A 78 2.54 -21.12 -0.38
CA SER A 78 2.24 -20.63 0.96
C SER A 78 1.07 -19.66 0.91
N TRP A 79 0.09 -19.84 1.81
CA TRP A 79 -1.18 -19.14 1.79
C TRP A 79 -1.51 -18.55 3.16
N ASN A 80 -1.39 -17.25 3.27
CA ASN A 80 -1.66 -16.53 4.52
C ASN A 80 -2.96 -15.70 4.48
N LEU A 81 -3.77 -15.88 3.41
CA LEU A 81 -4.98 -15.07 3.21
C LEU A 81 -6.10 -15.40 4.19
N LYS A 82 -6.04 -16.54 4.88
CA LYS A 82 -6.98 -16.86 5.96
C LYS A 82 -7.01 -15.80 7.08
N TYR A 83 -5.89 -15.09 7.29
CA TYR A 83 -5.78 -14.05 8.31
C TYR A 83 -6.35 -12.70 7.88
N TYR A 84 -6.77 -12.57 6.63
CA TYR A 84 -7.43 -11.36 6.13
C TYR A 84 -8.93 -11.56 6.03
N GLY A 85 -9.68 -10.51 6.34
CA GLY A 85 -11.07 -10.43 5.93
C GLY A 85 -11.18 -10.44 4.41
N CYS A 86 -12.19 -11.08 3.88
CA CYS A 86 -12.35 -11.35 2.45
C CYS A 86 -13.75 -11.04 1.91
N SER A 87 -14.55 -10.24 2.62
CA SER A 87 -15.93 -9.96 2.20
C SER A 87 -16.04 -9.32 0.81
N PHE A 88 -15.08 -8.46 0.45
CA PHE A 88 -15.04 -7.87 -0.90
C PHE A 88 -14.82 -8.97 -1.96
N ASP A 89 -13.85 -9.86 -1.71
CA ASP A 89 -13.50 -10.94 -2.62
C ASP A 89 -14.68 -11.91 -2.81
N VAL A 90 -15.38 -12.26 -1.71
CA VAL A 90 -16.55 -13.12 -1.70
C VAL A 90 -17.73 -12.50 -2.45
N VAL A 91 -18.03 -11.22 -2.15
CA VAL A 91 -19.18 -10.53 -2.79
C VAL A 91 -18.94 -10.37 -4.30
N THR A 92 -17.74 -10.02 -4.72
CA THR A 92 -17.44 -9.88 -6.15
C THR A 92 -17.44 -11.22 -6.87
N GLU A 93 -16.95 -12.29 -6.25
CA GLU A 93 -17.03 -13.63 -6.80
C GLU A 93 -18.50 -14.13 -6.87
N TRP A 94 -19.30 -13.89 -5.83
CA TRP A 94 -20.74 -14.19 -5.85
C TRP A 94 -21.46 -13.48 -7.00
N ILE A 95 -21.14 -12.20 -7.27
CA ILE A 95 -21.71 -11.46 -8.41
C ILE A 95 -21.30 -12.14 -9.72
N ASN A 96 -20.03 -12.48 -9.90
CA ASN A 96 -19.52 -13.11 -11.12
C ASN A 96 -20.19 -14.43 -11.39
N GLN A 97 -20.30 -15.31 -10.37
CA GLN A 97 -20.95 -16.62 -10.49
C GLN A 97 -22.46 -16.49 -10.75
N THR A 98 -23.13 -15.56 -10.08
CA THR A 98 -24.59 -15.37 -10.21
C THR A 98 -24.98 -14.87 -11.60
N PHE A 99 -24.18 -13.96 -12.19
CA PHE A 99 -24.47 -13.34 -13.46
C PHE A 99 -23.68 -13.91 -14.64
N GLY A 100 -22.84 -14.93 -14.41
CA GLY A 100 -22.01 -15.56 -15.45
C GLY A 100 -21.02 -14.59 -16.09
N ILE A 101 -20.35 -13.76 -15.27
CA ILE A 101 -19.40 -12.76 -15.76
C ILE A 101 -18.01 -13.37 -15.88
N ASP A 102 -17.46 -13.43 -17.10
CA ASP A 102 -16.13 -13.98 -17.37
C ASP A 102 -15.00 -13.04 -16.97
N ASP A 103 -15.22 -11.73 -17.08
CA ASP A 103 -14.24 -10.72 -16.69
C ASP A 103 -14.35 -10.36 -15.21
N ILE A 104 -13.78 -11.22 -14.37
CA ILE A 104 -13.82 -11.13 -12.91
C ILE A 104 -13.21 -9.84 -12.41
N ALA A 105 -12.07 -9.43 -12.98
CA ALA A 105 -11.37 -8.21 -12.56
C ALA A 105 -12.22 -6.97 -12.82
N ARG A 106 -12.92 -6.91 -13.94
CA ARG A 106 -13.84 -5.80 -14.27
C ARG A 106 -14.91 -5.59 -13.21
N THR A 107 -15.56 -6.67 -12.74
CA THR A 107 -16.55 -6.60 -11.65
C THR A 107 -15.91 -6.03 -10.37
N ARG A 108 -14.70 -6.52 -10.04
CA ARG A 108 -13.95 -6.07 -8.87
C ARG A 108 -13.62 -4.59 -8.94
N HIS A 109 -13.13 -4.12 -10.09
CA HIS A 109 -12.78 -2.71 -10.30
C HIS A 109 -14.00 -1.79 -10.20
N ILE A 110 -15.14 -2.16 -10.79
CA ILE A 110 -16.41 -1.42 -10.64
C ILE A 110 -16.83 -1.36 -9.16
N CYS A 111 -16.85 -2.49 -8.46
CA CYS A 111 -17.24 -2.53 -7.05
C CYS A 111 -16.28 -1.71 -6.16
N ASN A 112 -14.98 -1.78 -6.43
CA ASN A 112 -13.97 -1.03 -5.70
C ASN A 112 -14.10 0.49 -5.94
N SER A 113 -14.38 0.90 -7.18
CA SER A 113 -14.61 2.31 -7.53
C SER A 113 -15.86 2.90 -6.86
N LEU A 114 -16.92 2.10 -6.69
CA LEU A 114 -18.10 2.48 -5.92
C LEU A 114 -17.79 2.70 -4.44
N LEU A 115 -16.90 1.88 -3.85
CA LEU A 115 -16.42 2.11 -2.48
C LEU A 115 -15.53 3.37 -2.40
N GLY A 116 -14.70 3.62 -3.42
CA GLY A 116 -13.96 4.88 -3.57
C GLY A 116 -14.89 6.10 -3.64
N TRP A 117 -15.98 5.98 -4.41
CA TRP A 117 -17.01 7.01 -4.46
C TRP A 117 -17.65 7.25 -3.08
N LEU A 118 -17.90 6.20 -2.28
CA LEU A 118 -18.39 6.37 -0.90
C LEU A 118 -17.40 7.15 -0.03
N ILE A 119 -16.10 6.96 -0.20
CA ILE A 119 -15.08 7.77 0.53
C ILE A 119 -15.26 9.26 0.18
N VAL A 120 -15.39 9.57 -1.11
CA VAL A 120 -15.57 10.96 -1.58
C VAL A 120 -16.88 11.55 -1.06
N LEU A 121 -17.99 10.81 -1.18
CA LEU A 121 -19.31 11.25 -0.73
C LEU A 121 -19.34 11.49 0.78
N PHE A 122 -18.90 10.53 1.59
CA PHE A 122 -18.93 10.66 3.05
C PHE A 122 -17.91 11.68 3.56
N GLY A 123 -16.75 11.83 2.89
CA GLY A 123 -15.83 12.93 3.14
C GLY A 123 -16.49 14.29 2.93
N GLY A 124 -17.20 14.46 1.83
CA GLY A 124 -18.01 15.64 1.55
C GLY A 124 -19.13 15.86 2.57
N LEU A 125 -19.82 14.80 3.00
CA LEU A 125 -20.87 14.87 4.03
C LEU A 125 -20.33 15.28 5.41
N ILE A 126 -19.15 14.78 5.81
CA ILE A 126 -18.48 15.19 7.05
C ILE A 126 -18.16 16.69 6.98
N ALA A 127 -17.51 17.12 5.90
CA ALA A 127 -17.18 18.53 5.71
C ALA A 127 -18.44 19.42 5.66
N TYR A 128 -19.50 18.98 5.00
CA TYR A 128 -20.79 19.66 5.01
C TYR A 128 -21.35 19.82 6.43
N ARG A 129 -21.36 18.75 7.22
CA ARG A 129 -21.85 18.78 8.61
C ARG A 129 -21.04 19.71 9.51
N MET A 130 -19.78 19.93 9.18
CA MET A 130 -18.88 20.81 9.93
C MET A 130 -18.82 22.24 9.37
N GLY A 131 -18.84 22.41 8.05
CA GLY A 131 -18.59 23.69 7.36
C GLY A 131 -19.73 24.22 6.50
N GLY A 132 -20.69 23.38 6.13
CA GLY A 132 -21.73 23.71 5.17
C GLY A 132 -21.42 23.17 3.77
N TRP A 133 -22.33 23.41 2.82
CA TRP A 133 -22.27 22.81 1.47
C TRP A 133 -21.00 23.15 0.70
N ARG A 134 -20.47 24.38 0.83
CA ARG A 134 -19.21 24.79 0.17
C ARG A 134 -18.03 23.97 0.65
N ALA A 135 -17.90 23.80 1.95
CA ALA A 135 -16.87 22.94 2.54
C ALA A 135 -17.00 21.49 2.05
N GLY A 136 -18.27 20.99 1.93
CA GLY A 136 -18.56 19.67 1.38
C GLY A 136 -18.07 19.50 -0.06
N VAL A 137 -18.35 20.49 -0.94
CA VAL A 137 -17.88 20.49 -2.33
C VAL A 137 -16.35 20.50 -2.38
N PHE A 138 -15.69 21.35 -1.59
CA PHE A 138 -14.23 21.40 -1.57
C PHE A 138 -13.62 20.07 -1.12
N ALA A 139 -14.16 19.44 -0.07
CA ALA A 139 -13.68 18.14 0.38
C ALA A 139 -13.85 17.06 -0.69
N MET A 140 -14.99 17.04 -1.42
CA MET A 140 -15.19 16.09 -2.53
C MET A 140 -14.20 16.31 -3.67
N LEU A 141 -13.94 17.56 -4.07
CA LEU A 141 -12.99 17.88 -5.12
C LEU A 141 -11.55 17.49 -4.70
N LEU A 142 -11.16 17.81 -3.47
CA LEU A 142 -9.84 17.46 -2.93
C LEU A 142 -9.64 15.95 -2.83
N LEU A 143 -10.67 15.18 -2.48
CA LEU A 143 -10.60 13.72 -2.43
C LEU A 143 -10.55 13.11 -3.83
N PHE A 144 -11.40 13.57 -4.75
CA PHE A 144 -11.45 13.04 -6.10
C PHE A 144 -10.16 13.34 -6.89
N PHE A 145 -9.70 14.60 -6.86
CA PHE A 145 -8.45 14.99 -7.51
C PHE A 145 -7.20 14.71 -6.64
N SER A 146 -7.28 13.71 -5.78
CA SER A 146 -6.13 13.10 -5.14
C SER A 146 -5.74 11.84 -5.91
N PRO A 147 -4.76 11.93 -6.84
CA PRO A 147 -4.58 10.89 -7.86
C PRO A 147 -4.27 9.52 -7.25
N ARG A 148 -3.50 9.45 -6.15
CA ARG A 148 -3.27 8.18 -5.46
C ARG A 148 -4.54 7.56 -4.89
N LEU A 149 -5.39 8.34 -4.23
CA LEU A 149 -6.66 7.81 -3.73
C LEU A 149 -7.57 7.35 -4.87
N LEU A 150 -7.63 8.14 -5.95
CA LEU A 150 -8.44 7.82 -7.12
C LEU A 150 -7.95 6.53 -7.80
N GLY A 151 -6.67 6.42 -8.11
CA GLY A 151 -6.11 5.22 -8.75
C GLY A 151 -6.28 3.97 -7.89
N HIS A 152 -6.04 4.07 -6.57
CA HIS A 152 -6.35 2.95 -5.66
C HIS A 152 -7.84 2.59 -5.63
N SER A 153 -8.74 3.56 -5.89
CA SER A 153 -10.18 3.27 -5.98
C SER A 153 -10.54 2.40 -7.17
N PHE A 154 -9.63 2.17 -8.11
CA PHE A 154 -9.90 1.31 -9.26
C PHE A 154 -9.56 -0.16 -8.99
N ASN A 155 -8.41 -0.46 -8.39
CA ASN A 155 -7.90 -1.84 -8.26
C ASN A 155 -7.19 -2.17 -6.93
N ASN A 156 -7.53 -1.47 -5.84
CA ASN A 156 -7.04 -1.84 -4.51
C ASN A 156 -8.18 -2.34 -3.61
N PRO A 157 -8.63 -3.58 -3.78
CA PRO A 157 -9.81 -4.12 -3.11
C PRO A 157 -9.59 -4.50 -1.65
N LYS A 158 -8.46 -4.17 -1.07
CA LYS A 158 -8.20 -4.33 0.38
C LYS A 158 -8.23 -3.00 1.13
N ASP A 159 -7.49 -2.00 0.62
CA ASP A 159 -7.32 -0.74 1.33
C ASP A 159 -8.52 0.20 1.13
N ILE A 160 -9.14 0.19 -0.04
CA ILE A 160 -10.31 1.03 -0.34
C ILE A 160 -11.56 0.60 0.43
N PRO A 161 -11.94 -0.71 0.50
CA PRO A 161 -13.06 -1.13 1.35
C PRO A 161 -12.87 -0.76 2.82
N MET A 162 -11.65 -0.96 3.36
CA MET A 162 -11.31 -0.53 4.71
C MET A 162 -11.47 0.99 4.87
N ALA A 163 -10.91 1.78 3.94
CA ALA A 163 -10.99 3.24 4.00
C ALA A 163 -12.43 3.74 3.92
N ALA A 164 -13.26 3.14 3.07
CA ALA A 164 -14.69 3.44 2.98
C ALA A 164 -15.39 3.17 4.32
N GLY A 165 -15.17 2.00 4.91
CA GLY A 165 -15.70 1.62 6.22
C GLY A 165 -15.29 2.60 7.32
N VAL A 166 -14.02 3.01 7.36
CA VAL A 166 -13.49 3.97 8.35
C VAL A 166 -14.11 5.36 8.15
N VAL A 167 -14.15 5.90 6.93
CA VAL A 167 -14.70 7.24 6.66
C VAL A 167 -16.20 7.30 6.96
N MET A 168 -16.94 6.29 6.55
CA MET A 168 -18.36 6.17 6.89
C MET A 168 -18.54 6.08 8.41
N SER A 169 -17.72 5.30 9.11
CA SER A 169 -17.74 5.21 10.58
C SER A 169 -17.50 6.55 11.24
N ILE A 170 -16.51 7.34 10.78
CA ILE A 170 -16.25 8.70 11.29
C ILE A 170 -17.51 9.58 11.15
N TYR A 171 -18.18 9.52 9.99
CA TYR A 171 -19.43 10.27 9.80
C TYR A 171 -20.51 9.85 10.79
N TYR A 172 -20.74 8.54 10.96
CA TYR A 172 -21.80 8.06 11.84
C TYR A 172 -21.46 8.17 13.34
N ILE A 173 -20.19 8.11 13.72
CA ILE A 173 -19.72 8.45 15.09
C ILE A 173 -20.03 9.92 15.38
N MET A 174 -19.68 10.83 14.46
CA MET A 174 -20.02 12.24 14.60
C MET A 174 -21.53 12.45 14.75
N MET A 175 -22.35 11.76 13.94
CA MET A 175 -23.80 11.83 14.03
C MET A 175 -24.33 11.23 15.34
N PHE A 176 -23.73 10.14 15.83
CA PHE A 176 -24.06 9.52 17.10
C PHE A 176 -23.90 10.52 18.26
N PHE A 177 -22.74 11.15 18.39
CA PHE A 177 -22.49 12.10 19.47
C PHE A 177 -23.26 13.42 19.33
N ARG A 178 -23.56 13.87 18.12
CA ARG A 178 -24.42 15.05 17.90
C ARG A 178 -25.87 14.82 18.31
N GLN A 179 -26.40 13.61 18.19
CA GLN A 179 -27.77 13.26 18.64
C GLN A 179 -27.93 13.37 20.15
N ILE A 180 -26.87 13.07 20.90
CA ILE A 180 -26.87 13.09 22.36
C ILE A 180 -26.21 14.34 22.95
N ALA A 181 -25.71 15.26 22.09
CA ALA A 181 -25.16 16.52 22.56
C ALA A 181 -26.27 17.45 23.13
N PRO A 182 -26.23 17.85 24.41
CA PRO A 182 -27.24 18.70 25.01
C PRO A 182 -27.13 20.12 24.44
N GLN A 183 -28.30 20.73 24.18
CA GLN A 183 -28.42 22.14 23.92
C GLN A 183 -28.67 22.83 25.27
N ILE A 184 -27.73 23.67 25.66
CA ILE A 184 -27.76 24.35 26.95
C ILE A 184 -28.35 25.75 26.73
N VAL A 185 -29.60 25.97 27.14
CA VAL A 185 -30.25 27.25 27.10
C VAL A 185 -30.11 27.87 28.49
N GLN A 186 -29.40 28.98 28.56
CA GLN A 186 -29.39 29.79 29.82
C GLN A 186 -30.71 30.54 29.90
N GLU A 187 -31.59 30.20 30.85
CA GLU A 187 -32.74 31.01 31.17
C GLU A 187 -32.28 32.28 31.86
N SER A 188 -32.69 33.44 31.36
CA SER A 188 -32.42 34.73 32.00
C SER A 188 -32.92 34.70 33.44
N ALA A 189 -32.02 34.92 34.39
CA ALA A 189 -32.39 34.95 35.78
C ALA A 189 -33.39 36.10 36.02
N ALA A 190 -34.58 35.80 36.42
CA ALA A 190 -35.44 36.78 37.07
C ALA A 190 -34.74 37.28 38.33
N LYS A 191 -34.82 38.62 38.61
CA LYS A 191 -34.09 39.25 39.71
C LYS A 191 -34.16 38.39 40.98
N GLY A 192 -32.99 37.91 41.44
CA GLY A 192 -32.82 37.22 42.73
C GLY A 192 -32.74 35.66 42.67
N LYS A 193 -32.83 35.00 41.52
CA LYS A 193 -32.62 33.53 41.40
C LYS A 193 -31.38 33.21 40.56
N LYS A 194 -30.60 32.23 41.01
CA LYS A 194 -29.47 31.69 40.19
C LYS A 194 -30.00 31.19 38.83
N ALA A 195 -29.36 31.63 37.74
CA ALA A 195 -29.68 31.17 36.39
C ALA A 195 -29.66 29.63 36.33
N THR A 196 -30.79 29.00 36.03
CA THR A 196 -30.89 27.56 35.83
C THR A 196 -30.65 27.24 34.35
N ALA A 197 -29.69 26.36 34.08
CA ALA A 197 -29.44 25.89 32.73
C ALA A 197 -30.48 24.81 32.38
N LYS A 198 -31.35 25.10 31.42
CA LYS A 198 -32.29 24.09 30.86
C LYS A 198 -31.59 23.30 29.81
N VAL A 199 -31.51 21.99 30.01
CA VAL A 199 -30.92 21.05 29.06
C VAL A 199 -32.01 20.50 28.15
N THR A 200 -31.85 20.70 26.87
CA THR A 200 -32.73 20.10 25.83
C THR A 200 -31.89 19.31 24.85
N TYR A 201 -32.50 18.33 24.19
CA TYR A 201 -31.86 17.50 23.19
C TYR A 201 -32.46 17.79 21.81
N PRO A 202 -31.66 17.61 20.69
CA PRO A 202 -32.17 17.78 19.35
C PRO A 202 -33.38 16.88 19.08
N ARG A 203 -34.44 17.45 18.45
CA ARG A 203 -35.58 16.63 17.99
C ARG A 203 -35.11 15.68 16.91
N GLN A 204 -35.44 14.39 17.06
CA GLN A 204 -35.14 13.38 16.04
C GLN A 204 -36.18 13.39 14.92
N ALA A 205 -35.71 13.15 13.69
CA ALA A 205 -36.53 13.16 12.49
C ALA A 205 -37.44 11.93 12.33
N PHE A 206 -37.20 10.86 13.12
CA PHE A 206 -37.96 9.60 13.04
C PHE A 206 -38.96 9.48 14.17
N SER A 207 -40.18 9.05 13.82
CA SER A 207 -41.23 8.71 14.80
C SER A 207 -40.92 7.35 15.43
N ASP A 208 -41.43 7.12 16.64
CA ASP A 208 -41.31 5.82 17.33
C ASP A 208 -41.86 4.64 16.50
N LYS A 209 -42.85 4.92 15.64
CA LYS A 209 -43.44 3.96 14.69
C LYS A 209 -42.46 3.59 13.58
N ALA A 210 -41.73 4.57 12.99
CA ALA A 210 -40.72 4.33 11.94
C ALA A 210 -39.51 3.56 12.52
N THR A 211 -39.11 3.87 13.73
CA THR A 211 -38.04 3.19 14.47
C THR A 211 -38.37 1.70 14.68
N ARG A 212 -39.59 1.43 15.16
CA ARG A 212 -40.08 0.07 15.36
C ARG A 212 -40.16 -0.71 14.04
N ASN A 213 -40.70 -0.09 12.98
CA ASN A 213 -40.84 -0.75 11.69
C ASN A 213 -39.48 -1.07 11.05
N LEU A 214 -38.49 -0.19 11.19
CA LEU A 214 -37.11 -0.43 10.73
C LEU A 214 -36.47 -1.58 11.53
N ALA A 215 -36.68 -1.64 12.86
CA ALA A 215 -36.17 -2.74 13.69
C ALA A 215 -36.77 -4.08 13.27
N ILE A 216 -38.11 -4.14 13.04
CA ILE A 216 -38.79 -5.33 12.54
C ILE A 216 -38.24 -5.74 11.15
N PHE A 217 -38.05 -4.78 10.25
CA PHE A 217 -37.52 -5.05 8.91
C PHE A 217 -36.10 -5.63 8.96
N LEU A 218 -35.23 -5.08 9.82
CA LEU A 218 -33.87 -5.60 10.01
C LEU A 218 -33.84 -7.01 10.62
N ILE A 219 -34.77 -7.31 11.56
CA ILE A 219 -34.93 -8.65 12.13
C ILE A 219 -35.40 -9.62 11.05
N VAL A 220 -36.36 -9.25 10.20
CA VAL A 220 -36.87 -10.08 9.12
C VAL A 220 -35.82 -10.38 8.06
N ILE A 221 -34.96 -9.42 7.73
CA ILE A 221 -33.81 -9.65 6.79
C ILE A 221 -32.74 -10.54 7.43
N ALA A 222 -32.50 -10.41 8.73
CA ALA A 222 -31.53 -11.24 9.44
C ALA A 222 -32.01 -12.70 9.62
N LEU A 223 -33.32 -12.94 9.68
CA LEU A 223 -33.89 -14.26 9.87
C LEU A 223 -33.43 -15.35 8.87
N PRO A 224 -33.34 -15.09 7.54
CA PRO A 224 -32.82 -16.09 6.59
C PRO A 224 -31.37 -16.47 6.81
N LEU A 225 -30.56 -15.54 7.34
CA LEU A 225 -29.12 -15.74 7.65
C LEU A 225 -28.95 -16.62 8.91
N LEU A 226 -30.02 -16.79 9.70
CA LEU A 226 -30.01 -17.54 10.96
C LEU A 226 -29.96 -19.07 10.75
N PHE A 227 -30.28 -19.58 9.57
CA PHE A 227 -30.58 -21.01 9.42
C PHE A 227 -29.46 -21.90 8.91
N LYS A 228 -28.29 -21.38 8.57
CA LYS A 228 -27.26 -22.19 7.87
C LYS A 228 -25.86 -22.30 8.48
N THR A 229 -25.47 -21.58 9.53
CA THR A 229 -24.09 -21.62 10.05
C THR A 229 -23.98 -21.30 11.55
N ALA A 230 -22.81 -21.56 12.15
CA ALA A 230 -22.45 -21.16 13.53
C ALA A 230 -22.57 -19.64 13.78
N GLY A 231 -22.66 -18.83 12.72
CA GLY A 231 -23.01 -17.41 12.74
C GLY A 231 -24.40 -17.10 13.33
N VAL A 232 -25.30 -18.10 13.47
CA VAL A 232 -26.63 -17.97 14.08
C VAL A 232 -26.55 -17.33 15.46
N VAL A 233 -25.71 -17.85 16.36
CA VAL A 233 -25.59 -17.35 17.74
C VAL A 233 -25.13 -15.89 17.76
N TRP A 234 -24.19 -15.54 16.95
CA TRP A 234 -23.64 -14.18 16.87
C TRP A 234 -24.62 -13.19 16.23
N THR A 235 -25.33 -13.61 15.19
CA THR A 235 -26.36 -12.80 14.56
C THR A 235 -27.50 -12.50 15.51
N VAL A 236 -27.94 -13.50 16.28
CA VAL A 236 -28.97 -13.34 17.32
C VAL A 236 -28.48 -12.39 18.42
N LEU A 237 -27.24 -12.54 18.87
CA LEU A 237 -26.63 -11.65 19.87
C LEU A 237 -26.55 -10.21 19.36
N ILE A 238 -26.13 -10.02 18.11
CA ILE A 238 -26.05 -8.70 17.47
C ILE A 238 -27.43 -8.05 17.38
N VAL A 239 -28.42 -8.79 16.89
CA VAL A 239 -29.80 -8.30 16.76
C VAL A 239 -30.38 -7.98 18.14
N ALA A 240 -30.18 -8.85 19.12
CA ALA A 240 -30.65 -8.65 20.49
C ALA A 240 -30.00 -7.42 21.13
N LEU A 241 -28.70 -7.26 21.04
CA LEU A 241 -27.98 -6.07 21.53
C LEU A 241 -28.44 -4.78 20.85
N PHE A 242 -28.66 -4.85 19.53
CA PHE A 242 -29.17 -3.72 18.76
C PHE A 242 -30.58 -3.33 19.17
N VAL A 243 -31.47 -4.31 19.35
CA VAL A 243 -32.85 -4.11 19.83
C VAL A 243 -32.86 -3.56 21.27
N VAL A 244 -32.01 -4.10 22.15
CA VAL A 244 -31.87 -3.60 23.53
C VAL A 244 -31.39 -2.16 23.52
N ALA A 245 -30.38 -1.83 22.71
CA ALA A 245 -29.86 -0.46 22.56
C ALA A 245 -30.95 0.53 22.09
N MET A 246 -31.83 0.07 21.18
CA MET A 246 -32.95 0.90 20.70
C MET A 246 -34.11 0.99 21.69
N MET A 247 -34.32 -0.02 22.50
CA MET A 247 -35.42 -0.08 23.48
C MET A 247 -35.11 0.59 24.80
N LEU A 248 -33.89 1.04 25.04
CA LEU A 248 -33.54 1.76 26.25
C LEU A 248 -34.43 3.02 26.43
N LYS A 249 -35.31 2.95 27.45
CA LYS A 249 -36.17 4.08 27.83
C LYS A 249 -35.32 5.28 28.26
N GLY A 250 -35.79 6.49 28.01
CA GLY A 250 -35.14 7.75 28.43
C GLY A 250 -34.69 8.66 27.27
N THR A 251 -34.37 9.85 27.60
CA THR A 251 -33.78 10.89 26.71
C THR A 251 -32.26 10.88 26.86
N PRO A 252 -31.49 11.11 25.80
CA PRO A 252 -31.90 11.30 24.39
C PRO A 252 -32.32 10.02 23.68
N LYS A 253 -33.11 10.16 22.60
CA LYS A 253 -33.46 9.05 21.72
C LYS A 253 -32.39 8.92 20.62
N PHE A 254 -31.94 7.70 20.35
CA PHE A 254 -31.07 7.43 19.24
C PHE A 254 -31.86 7.23 17.93
N ASN A 255 -31.28 7.65 16.81
CA ASN A 255 -31.79 7.30 15.50
C ASN A 255 -31.27 5.90 15.13
N PRO A 256 -32.16 4.90 14.94
CA PRO A 256 -31.76 3.53 14.64
C PRO A 256 -31.00 3.39 13.33
N LEU A 257 -31.28 4.23 12.33
CA LEU A 257 -30.53 4.24 11.08
C LEU A 257 -29.06 4.64 11.31
N THR A 258 -28.81 5.62 12.19
CA THR A 258 -27.44 6.00 12.54
C THR A 258 -26.69 4.84 13.21
N LEU A 259 -27.34 4.12 14.13
CA LEU A 259 -26.73 2.98 14.81
C LEU A 259 -26.45 1.83 13.84
N PHE A 260 -27.44 1.50 13.01
CA PHE A 260 -27.29 0.47 11.98
C PHE A 260 -26.18 0.79 10.98
N MET A 261 -26.19 1.98 10.42
CA MET A 261 -25.17 2.40 9.45
C MET A 261 -23.76 2.50 10.06
N LEU A 262 -23.64 2.82 11.36
CA LEU A 262 -22.37 2.79 12.06
C LEU A 262 -21.86 1.34 12.21
N ALA A 263 -22.73 0.42 12.60
CA ALA A 263 -22.39 -1.00 12.69
C ALA A 263 -22.00 -1.55 11.31
N LEU A 264 -22.76 -1.24 10.26
CA LEU A 264 -22.46 -1.66 8.88
C LEU A 264 -21.14 -1.08 8.37
N SER A 265 -20.85 0.20 8.69
CA SER A 265 -19.59 0.83 8.29
C SER A 265 -18.38 0.18 8.97
N LEU A 266 -18.49 -0.13 10.26
CA LEU A 266 -17.45 -0.87 10.98
C LEU A 266 -17.31 -2.29 10.42
N ALA A 267 -18.43 -2.98 10.14
CA ALA A 267 -18.42 -4.30 9.53
C ALA A 267 -17.71 -4.31 8.18
N LEU A 268 -17.99 -3.34 7.31
CA LEU A 268 -17.31 -3.18 6.02
C LEU A 268 -15.80 -3.05 6.19
N GLY A 269 -15.34 -2.28 7.17
CA GLY A 269 -13.91 -2.13 7.44
C GLY A 269 -13.27 -3.42 7.95
N VAL A 270 -13.85 -4.03 9.01
CA VAL A 270 -13.33 -5.24 9.67
C VAL A 270 -13.34 -6.44 8.73
N SER A 271 -14.40 -6.59 7.93
CA SER A 271 -14.56 -7.70 6.99
C SER A 271 -13.52 -7.73 5.85
N ASN A 272 -12.70 -6.69 5.71
CA ASN A 272 -11.60 -6.62 4.74
C ASN A 272 -10.23 -6.52 5.42
N ARG A 273 -10.15 -5.74 6.52
CA ARG A 273 -8.92 -5.63 7.32
C ARG A 273 -9.26 -5.44 8.79
N ILE A 274 -8.76 -6.33 9.63
CA ILE A 274 -8.96 -6.27 11.09
C ILE A 274 -8.47 -4.96 11.71
N GLY A 275 -7.50 -4.27 11.10
CA GLY A 275 -7.03 -2.94 11.49
C GLY A 275 -8.13 -1.86 11.54
N ALA A 276 -9.28 -2.07 10.89
CA ALA A 276 -10.43 -1.18 10.99
C ALA A 276 -11.03 -1.10 12.41
N LEU A 277 -10.61 -1.98 13.34
CA LEU A 277 -10.92 -1.87 14.77
C LEU A 277 -10.42 -0.55 15.39
N ILE A 278 -9.55 0.19 14.71
CA ILE A 278 -9.17 1.56 15.11
C ILE A 278 -10.40 2.48 15.28
N VAL A 279 -11.49 2.20 14.57
CA VAL A 279 -12.78 2.89 14.69
C VAL A 279 -13.36 2.79 16.11
N VAL A 280 -13.15 1.64 16.78
CA VAL A 280 -13.56 1.48 18.19
C VAL A 280 -12.79 2.45 19.08
N GLY A 281 -11.48 2.63 18.84
CA GLY A 281 -10.66 3.63 19.50
C GLY A 281 -11.15 5.06 19.22
N TYR A 282 -11.52 5.37 17.98
CA TYR A 282 -12.12 6.66 17.62
C TYR A 282 -13.43 6.91 18.36
N MET A 283 -14.29 5.89 18.42
CA MET A 283 -15.56 5.97 19.18
C MET A 283 -15.30 6.27 20.68
N GLY A 284 -14.34 5.57 21.28
CA GLY A 284 -13.95 5.77 22.68
C GLY A 284 -13.40 7.18 22.96
N LEU A 285 -12.45 7.65 22.09
CA LEU A 285 -11.87 8.99 22.27
C LEU A 285 -12.91 10.09 22.03
N TRP A 286 -13.78 9.94 21.03
CA TRP A 286 -14.86 10.89 20.80
C TRP A 286 -15.81 10.95 22.00
N GLY A 287 -16.13 9.79 22.58
CA GLY A 287 -16.93 9.66 23.81
C GLY A 287 -16.27 10.35 25.00
N LEU A 288 -14.96 10.16 25.18
CA LEU A 288 -14.20 10.85 26.25
C LEU A 288 -14.25 12.37 26.09
N LEU A 289 -13.99 12.88 24.89
CA LEU A 289 -14.06 14.33 24.62
C LEU A 289 -15.48 14.87 24.81
N TRP A 290 -16.48 14.10 24.43
CA TRP A 290 -17.89 14.43 24.67
C TRP A 290 -18.21 14.49 26.18
N LEU A 291 -17.74 13.52 26.97
CA LEU A 291 -17.90 13.50 28.42
C LEU A 291 -17.22 14.69 29.10
N ILE A 292 -15.98 15.01 28.70
CA ILE A 292 -15.26 16.18 29.21
C ILE A 292 -16.08 17.46 28.97
N ARG A 293 -16.70 17.60 27.81
CA ARG A 293 -17.44 18.80 27.45
C ARG A 293 -18.84 18.86 28.06
N TYR A 294 -19.55 17.76 28.09
CA TYR A 294 -20.99 17.74 28.41
C TYR A 294 -21.34 16.96 29.68
N GLY A 295 -20.43 16.15 30.23
CA GLY A 295 -20.73 15.22 31.33
C GLY A 295 -21.35 15.90 32.56
N ARG A 296 -20.95 17.15 32.90
CA ARG A 296 -21.52 17.92 34.02
C ARG A 296 -22.98 18.35 33.80
N TYR A 297 -23.46 18.34 32.55
CA TYR A 297 -24.83 18.74 32.19
C TYR A 297 -25.77 17.57 31.96
N VAL A 298 -25.21 16.35 31.92
CA VAL A 298 -25.91 15.13 31.49
C VAL A 298 -25.99 14.17 32.67
N GLY A 299 -27.17 13.66 32.95
CA GLY A 299 -27.36 12.69 34.05
C GLY A 299 -26.70 11.32 33.72
N GLY A 300 -26.32 10.58 34.77
CA GLY A 300 -25.68 9.27 34.67
C GLY A 300 -26.47 8.26 33.81
N ALA A 301 -27.79 8.29 33.86
CA ALA A 301 -28.67 7.45 33.05
C ALA A 301 -28.47 7.70 31.53
N THR A 302 -28.26 8.94 31.09
CA THR A 302 -27.99 9.29 29.70
C THR A 302 -26.60 8.82 29.27
N ILE A 303 -25.61 8.96 30.14
CA ILE A 303 -24.24 8.49 29.92
C ILE A 303 -24.26 6.96 29.78
N GLY A 304 -24.89 6.25 30.71
CA GLY A 304 -25.03 4.80 30.68
C GLY A 304 -25.69 4.30 29.39
N LYS A 305 -26.75 4.98 28.95
CA LYS A 305 -27.45 4.70 27.71
C LYS A 305 -26.53 4.90 26.49
N ALA A 306 -25.75 5.97 26.45
CA ALA A 306 -24.80 6.24 25.37
C ALA A 306 -23.70 5.17 25.31
N VAL A 307 -23.14 4.77 26.45
CA VAL A 307 -22.13 3.71 26.56
C VAL A 307 -22.69 2.37 26.07
N VAL A 308 -23.86 1.96 26.54
CA VAL A 308 -24.52 0.71 26.11
C VAL A 308 -24.77 0.71 24.60
N ALA A 309 -25.27 1.82 24.04
CA ALA A 309 -25.48 1.95 22.61
C ALA A 309 -24.15 1.87 21.81
N ALA A 310 -23.11 2.52 22.30
CA ALA A 310 -21.77 2.50 21.65
C ALA A 310 -21.18 1.08 21.65
N VAL A 311 -21.22 0.39 22.80
CA VAL A 311 -20.73 -0.98 22.93
C VAL A 311 -21.53 -1.92 22.03
N ALA A 312 -22.86 -1.83 22.05
CA ALA A 312 -23.73 -2.67 21.22
C ALA A 312 -23.45 -2.49 19.73
N VAL A 313 -23.25 -1.26 19.26
CA VAL A 313 -22.91 -0.96 17.85
C VAL A 313 -21.52 -1.49 17.48
N CYS A 314 -20.52 -1.33 18.37
CA CYS A 314 -19.19 -1.87 18.12
C CYS A 314 -19.19 -3.40 18.04
N LEU A 315 -19.90 -4.07 18.96
CA LEU A 315 -20.06 -5.51 18.91
C LEU A 315 -20.81 -5.96 17.64
N ALA A 316 -21.92 -5.29 17.32
CA ALA A 316 -22.67 -5.58 16.11
C ALA A 316 -21.82 -5.44 14.85
N GLY A 317 -21.05 -4.35 14.75
CA GLY A 317 -20.16 -4.10 13.62
C GLY A 317 -19.04 -5.15 13.51
N PHE A 318 -18.40 -5.46 14.64
CA PHE A 318 -17.35 -6.48 14.68
C PHE A 318 -17.85 -7.85 14.22
N PHE A 319 -18.86 -8.40 14.88
CA PHE A 319 -19.37 -9.72 14.55
C PHE A 319 -19.99 -9.80 13.15
N SER A 320 -20.68 -8.75 12.69
CA SER A 320 -21.16 -8.70 11.31
C SER A 320 -20.03 -8.69 10.30
N GLY A 321 -18.90 -8.08 10.63
CA GLY A 321 -17.70 -8.07 9.79
C GLY A 321 -17.06 -9.45 9.62
N LEU A 322 -17.31 -10.39 10.54
CA LEU A 322 -16.77 -11.75 10.46
C LEU A 322 -17.59 -12.71 9.58
N LEU A 323 -18.85 -12.36 9.23
CA LEU A 323 -19.80 -13.28 8.58
C LEU A 323 -19.32 -13.88 7.25
N LEU A 324 -18.45 -13.20 6.51
CA LEU A 324 -17.86 -13.70 5.26
C LEU A 324 -16.37 -14.03 5.41
N TRP A 325 -15.93 -14.30 6.64
CA TRP A 325 -14.54 -14.62 6.95
C TRP A 325 -14.47 -15.95 7.72
N PRO A 326 -14.40 -17.10 7.03
CA PRO A 326 -14.51 -18.44 7.63
C PRO A 326 -13.54 -18.70 8.78
N TYR A 327 -12.28 -18.30 8.63
CA TYR A 327 -11.27 -18.48 9.68
C TYR A 327 -11.64 -17.76 10.98
N ALA A 328 -12.01 -16.49 10.89
CA ALA A 328 -12.42 -15.73 12.06
C ALA A 328 -13.74 -16.20 12.64
N MET A 329 -14.62 -16.80 11.84
CA MET A 329 -15.90 -17.34 12.30
C MET A 329 -15.76 -18.62 13.14
N GLN A 330 -14.68 -19.40 12.99
CA GLN A 330 -14.45 -20.60 13.79
C GLN A 330 -14.18 -20.28 15.27
N ASP A 331 -13.36 -19.27 15.53
CA ASP A 331 -13.15 -18.68 16.85
C ASP A 331 -13.05 -17.17 16.73
N PRO A 332 -14.18 -16.45 16.88
CA PRO A 332 -14.25 -15.01 16.63
C PRO A 332 -13.29 -14.15 17.44
N VAL A 333 -12.94 -14.59 18.65
CA VAL A 333 -12.05 -13.83 19.53
C VAL A 333 -10.59 -14.21 19.29
N HIS A 334 -10.27 -15.51 19.37
CA HIS A 334 -8.90 -15.99 19.27
C HIS A 334 -8.32 -15.73 17.87
N ASN A 335 -9.01 -16.17 16.81
CA ASN A 335 -8.53 -16.04 15.44
C ASN A 335 -8.47 -14.58 14.96
N SER A 336 -9.36 -13.72 15.47
CA SER A 336 -9.26 -12.27 15.20
C SER A 336 -8.06 -11.62 15.89
N ILE A 337 -7.74 -12.02 17.12
CA ILE A 337 -6.54 -11.53 17.84
C ILE A 337 -5.27 -12.03 17.13
N GLU A 338 -5.24 -13.29 16.73
CA GLU A 338 -4.12 -13.85 15.97
C GLU A 338 -3.91 -13.10 14.65
N SER A 339 -4.98 -12.90 13.87
CA SER A 339 -4.96 -12.11 12.63
C SER A 339 -4.43 -10.69 12.88
N PHE A 340 -4.86 -10.04 13.95
CA PHE A 340 -4.39 -8.70 14.31
C PHE A 340 -2.89 -8.69 14.64
N LYS A 341 -2.38 -9.67 15.40
CA LYS A 341 -0.96 -9.81 15.73
C LYS A 341 -0.10 -10.03 14.49
N LEU A 342 -0.50 -10.98 13.63
CA LEU A 342 0.22 -11.29 12.40
C LEU A 342 0.25 -10.08 11.44
N MET A 343 -0.87 -9.36 11.30
CA MET A 343 -0.94 -8.17 10.45
C MET A 343 -0.13 -6.98 11.00
N SER A 344 0.06 -6.90 12.31
CA SER A 344 0.91 -5.86 12.92
C SER A 344 2.40 -6.18 12.88
N GLN A 345 2.78 -7.44 12.67
CA GLN A 345 4.16 -7.94 12.59
C GLN A 345 4.41 -8.71 11.28
N PHE A 346 3.96 -8.13 10.17
CA PHE A 346 4.04 -8.79 8.87
C PHE A 346 5.50 -9.05 8.46
N ASP A 347 5.89 -10.33 8.38
CA ASP A 347 7.29 -10.73 8.17
C ASP A 347 7.74 -10.74 6.69
N VAL A 348 6.82 -10.48 5.74
CA VAL A 348 7.19 -10.44 4.33
C VAL A 348 8.07 -9.24 4.05
N GLN A 349 9.29 -9.50 3.61
CA GLN A 349 10.25 -8.47 3.23
C GLN A 349 10.23 -8.29 1.71
N LEU A 350 9.94 -7.06 1.27
CA LEU A 350 9.94 -6.68 -0.13
C LEU A 350 11.06 -5.66 -0.38
N ARG A 351 11.71 -5.78 -1.52
CA ARG A 351 12.65 -4.76 -2.00
C ARG A 351 11.87 -3.55 -2.47
N GLN A 352 12.29 -2.37 -2.04
CA GLN A 352 11.69 -1.08 -2.39
C GLN A 352 12.75 -0.17 -2.96
N LEU A 353 12.45 0.50 -4.05
CA LEU A 353 13.30 1.58 -4.55
C LEU A 353 13.00 2.86 -3.75
N PHE A 354 13.96 3.29 -2.97
CA PHE A 354 13.84 4.49 -2.13
C PHE A 354 15.13 5.30 -2.17
N GLU A 355 15.04 6.58 -2.53
CA GLU A 355 16.19 7.51 -2.68
C GLU A 355 17.29 6.94 -3.60
N GLY A 356 16.89 6.34 -4.73
CA GLY A 356 17.79 5.79 -5.72
C GLY A 356 18.39 4.43 -5.37
N THR A 357 18.14 3.90 -4.17
CA THR A 357 18.70 2.63 -3.71
C THR A 357 17.62 1.59 -3.46
N MET A 358 17.95 0.31 -3.70
CA MET A 358 17.06 -0.81 -3.38
C MET A 358 17.21 -1.21 -1.92
N VAL A 359 16.18 -0.93 -1.10
CA VAL A 359 16.15 -1.18 0.33
C VAL A 359 15.10 -2.23 0.65
N MET A 360 15.38 -3.12 1.62
CA MET A 360 14.36 -4.05 2.14
C MET A 360 13.33 -3.30 2.96
N SER A 361 12.05 -3.68 2.85
CA SER A 361 10.95 -3.00 3.56
C SER A 361 11.08 -3.02 5.08
N SER A 362 11.82 -4.00 5.64
CA SER A 362 12.18 -4.05 7.06
C SER A 362 13.20 -2.98 7.50
N ASN A 363 13.98 -2.43 6.56
CA ASN A 363 15.10 -1.52 6.81
C ASN A 363 14.84 -0.11 6.30
N LEU A 364 13.58 0.21 5.99
CA LEU A 364 13.20 1.56 5.56
C LEU A 364 13.36 2.56 6.71
N PRO A 365 13.82 3.79 6.41
CA PRO A 365 13.99 4.81 7.43
C PRO A 365 12.65 5.25 8.02
N TRP A 366 12.64 5.71 9.27
CA TRP A 366 11.43 6.17 9.98
C TRP A 366 10.62 7.22 9.21
N TYR A 367 11.29 8.02 8.38
CA TYR A 367 10.66 9.08 7.58
C TYR A 367 10.09 8.59 6.23
N TYR A 368 10.17 7.30 5.90
CA TYR A 368 9.67 6.75 4.65
C TYR A 368 8.21 7.13 4.38
N THR A 369 7.30 6.76 5.28
CA THR A 369 5.87 7.07 5.12
C THR A 369 5.58 8.57 5.11
N PRO A 370 6.10 9.39 6.06
CA PRO A 370 5.95 10.85 6.00
C PRO A 370 6.48 11.48 4.72
N LYS A 371 7.65 11.03 4.23
CA LYS A 371 8.23 11.54 2.99
C LYS A 371 7.39 11.20 1.77
N PHE A 372 6.94 9.94 1.65
CA PHE A 372 6.02 9.56 0.57
C PHE A 372 4.71 10.34 0.60
N MET A 373 4.13 10.59 1.78
CA MET A 373 2.96 11.47 1.90
C MET A 373 3.26 12.88 1.42
N LEU A 374 4.39 13.46 1.85
CA LEU A 374 4.80 14.81 1.46
C LEU A 374 4.99 14.95 -0.07
N MET A 375 5.55 13.91 -0.73
CA MET A 375 5.85 13.93 -2.17
C MET A 375 4.64 13.58 -3.05
N THR A 376 3.59 12.97 -2.49
CA THR A 376 2.52 12.37 -3.32
C THR A 376 1.10 12.82 -2.94
N ILE A 377 0.94 13.59 -1.88
CA ILE A 377 -0.31 14.29 -1.58
C ILE A 377 -0.33 15.62 -2.37
N PRO A 378 -1.45 15.96 -3.06
CA PRO A 378 -1.55 17.24 -3.75
C PRO A 378 -1.31 18.44 -2.83
N LEU A 379 -0.58 19.44 -3.31
CA LEU A 379 -0.29 20.66 -2.54
C LEU A 379 -1.57 21.36 -2.06
N ALA A 380 -2.63 21.32 -2.85
CA ALA A 380 -3.94 21.83 -2.45
C ALA A 380 -4.42 21.25 -1.12
N VAL A 381 -4.26 19.93 -0.93
CA VAL A 381 -4.67 19.26 0.31
C VAL A 381 -3.80 19.70 1.48
N MET A 382 -2.49 19.77 1.30
CA MET A 382 -1.56 20.20 2.36
C MET A 382 -1.82 21.64 2.79
N ILE A 383 -1.98 22.56 1.84
CA ILE A 383 -2.26 23.97 2.11
C ILE A 383 -3.59 24.10 2.85
N GLY A 384 -4.65 23.48 2.35
CA GLY A 384 -5.97 23.56 2.98
C GLY A 384 -5.98 22.97 4.40
N TRP A 385 -5.28 21.85 4.60
CA TRP A 385 -5.10 21.21 5.92
C TRP A 385 -4.40 22.14 6.91
N LEU A 386 -3.34 22.84 6.48
CA LEU A 386 -2.64 23.83 7.29
C LEU A 386 -3.48 25.09 7.59
N LEU A 387 -4.37 25.50 6.69
CA LEU A 387 -5.23 26.66 6.90
C LEU A 387 -6.31 26.41 7.97
N TYR A 388 -6.78 25.17 8.13
CA TYR A 388 -7.93 24.89 9.00
C TYR A 388 -7.71 25.23 10.49
N PRO A 389 -6.58 24.94 11.16
CA PRO A 389 -6.34 25.32 12.54
C PRO A 389 -6.44 26.82 12.78
N PHE A 390 -5.97 27.64 11.83
CA PHE A 390 -5.93 29.08 11.99
C PHE A 390 -7.29 29.75 11.76
N PHE A 391 -8.12 29.22 10.87
CA PHE A 391 -9.34 29.91 10.45
C PHE A 391 -10.63 29.19 10.86
N GLY A 392 -10.63 27.93 11.19
CA GLY A 392 -11.85 27.15 11.36
C GLY A 392 -11.94 26.17 12.51
N ALA A 393 -10.85 25.53 12.92
CA ALA A 393 -10.86 24.36 13.79
C ALA A 393 -11.35 24.63 15.23
N PHE A 394 -11.03 25.80 15.78
CA PHE A 394 -11.23 26.08 17.22
C PHE A 394 -12.54 26.74 17.56
N LYS A 395 -13.49 26.86 16.61
CA LYS A 395 -14.86 27.33 16.94
C LYS A 395 -15.50 26.36 17.93
N LYS A 396 -16.10 26.93 18.98
CA LYS A 396 -16.64 26.21 20.16
C LYS A 396 -17.56 25.05 19.75
N GLU A 397 -18.40 25.22 18.72
CA GLU A 397 -19.40 24.26 18.27
C GLU A 397 -18.77 23.05 17.57
N ARG A 398 -17.59 23.21 16.95
CA ARG A 398 -16.93 22.21 16.09
C ARG A 398 -15.67 21.61 16.71
N ARG A 399 -15.26 22.09 17.90
CA ARG A 399 -13.94 21.77 18.48
C ARG A 399 -13.69 20.27 18.60
N ILE A 400 -14.66 19.50 19.10
CA ILE A 400 -14.51 18.05 19.26
C ILE A 400 -14.32 17.39 17.89
N ASP A 401 -15.21 17.68 16.94
CA ASP A 401 -15.16 17.11 15.60
C ASP A 401 -13.83 17.47 14.90
N SER A 402 -13.34 18.72 15.07
CA SER A 402 -12.08 19.17 14.51
C SER A 402 -10.88 18.42 15.10
N ILE A 403 -10.83 18.28 16.44
CA ILE A 403 -9.78 17.50 17.13
C ILE A 403 -9.78 16.06 16.59
N MET A 404 -10.95 15.45 16.46
CA MET A 404 -11.07 14.07 16.00
C MET A 404 -10.65 13.90 14.54
N ILE A 405 -10.99 14.85 13.64
CA ILE A 405 -10.54 14.79 12.24
C ILE A 405 -9.00 14.84 12.13
N TYR A 406 -8.34 15.70 12.93
CA TYR A 406 -6.89 15.71 12.99
C TYR A 406 -6.32 14.42 13.60
N PHE A 407 -6.93 13.92 14.67
CA PHE A 407 -6.52 12.67 15.31
C PHE A 407 -6.63 11.47 14.36
N CYS A 408 -7.73 11.36 13.61
CA CYS A 408 -7.94 10.27 12.65
C CYS A 408 -6.90 10.25 11.51
N PHE A 409 -6.27 11.38 11.19
CA PHE A 409 -5.14 11.44 10.26
C PHE A 409 -3.81 11.21 10.98
N LEU A 410 -3.51 12.00 12.00
CA LEU A 410 -2.17 12.03 12.60
C LEU A 410 -1.84 10.76 13.38
N PHE A 411 -2.80 10.21 14.14
CA PHE A 411 -2.54 9.05 14.99
C PHE A 411 -2.05 7.82 14.23
N PRO A 412 -2.69 7.38 13.12
CA PRO A 412 -2.20 6.22 12.37
C PRO A 412 -0.79 6.43 11.78
N VAL A 413 -0.50 7.63 11.29
CA VAL A 413 0.81 7.97 10.72
C VAL A 413 1.89 7.95 11.81
N VAL A 414 1.63 8.60 12.95
CA VAL A 414 2.55 8.59 14.09
C VAL A 414 2.74 7.18 14.64
N TRP A 415 1.66 6.38 14.68
CA TRP A 415 1.73 5.00 15.15
C TRP A 415 2.63 4.13 14.28
N ILE A 416 2.48 4.19 12.94
CA ILE A 416 3.32 3.46 11.98
C ILE A 416 4.79 3.83 12.18
N VAL A 417 5.09 5.12 12.31
CA VAL A 417 6.47 5.60 12.52
C VAL A 417 7.02 5.15 13.89
N ALA A 418 6.23 5.31 14.95
CA ALA A 418 6.68 4.99 16.32
C ALA A 418 6.89 3.49 16.56
N THR A 419 6.11 2.65 15.88
CA THR A 419 6.24 1.18 16.01
C THR A 419 7.25 0.57 15.04
N GLY A 420 7.79 1.35 14.08
CA GLY A 420 8.64 0.81 13.02
C GLY A 420 7.92 -0.26 12.20
N ALA A 421 6.63 -0.05 11.89
CA ALA A 421 5.83 -1.02 11.16
C ALA A 421 6.44 -1.30 9.78
N ASN A 422 6.47 -2.58 9.37
CA ASN A 422 6.92 -2.99 8.05
C ASN A 422 5.92 -2.49 6.98
N VAL A 423 6.30 -1.46 6.23
CA VAL A 423 5.46 -0.82 5.20
C VAL A 423 6.16 -0.85 3.85
N TYR A 424 5.38 -0.88 2.77
CA TYR A 424 5.85 -0.89 1.39
C TYR A 424 4.79 -0.31 0.45
N GLY A 425 5.17 0.02 -0.78
CA GLY A 425 4.27 0.65 -1.75
C GLY A 425 3.82 2.05 -1.28
N GLY A 426 4.73 2.86 -0.77
CA GLY A 426 4.47 4.20 -0.24
C GLY A 426 3.64 4.16 1.05
N TRP A 427 2.54 4.93 1.10
CA TRP A 427 1.66 5.03 2.27
C TRP A 427 0.32 4.29 2.11
N ARG A 428 0.24 3.30 1.22
CA ARG A 428 -1.01 2.57 0.95
C ARG A 428 -1.65 1.95 2.19
N HIS A 429 -0.83 1.43 3.11
CA HIS A 429 -1.32 0.83 4.36
C HIS A 429 -2.02 1.83 5.30
N SER A 430 -1.76 3.13 5.15
CA SER A 430 -2.42 4.21 5.86
C SER A 430 -3.42 4.99 5.00
N LEU A 431 -3.86 4.43 3.87
CA LEU A 431 -4.79 5.09 2.94
C LEU A 431 -6.09 5.52 3.63
N PHE A 432 -6.60 4.74 4.59
CA PHE A 432 -7.78 5.07 5.38
C PHE A 432 -7.63 6.33 6.26
N ALA A 433 -6.40 6.73 6.58
CA ALA A 433 -6.12 7.94 7.36
C ALA A 433 -6.12 9.21 6.50
N TYR A 434 -5.91 9.09 5.20
CA TYR A 434 -5.81 10.23 4.29
C TYR A 434 -7.11 11.06 4.15
N PRO A 435 -8.31 10.47 3.98
CA PRO A 435 -9.55 11.24 3.81
C PRO A 435 -9.82 12.27 4.90
N PRO A 436 -9.59 12.04 6.21
CA PRO A 436 -9.65 13.07 7.24
C PRO A 436 -8.78 14.30 6.96
N MET A 437 -7.58 14.13 6.39
CA MET A 437 -6.72 15.26 6.00
C MET A 437 -7.37 16.11 4.90
N ALA A 438 -7.90 15.48 3.86
CA ALA A 438 -8.57 16.18 2.76
C ALA A 438 -9.88 16.85 3.21
N ILE A 439 -10.62 16.22 4.15
CA ILE A 439 -11.79 16.83 4.80
C ILE A 439 -11.40 18.12 5.54
N ALA A 440 -10.34 18.06 6.37
CA ALA A 440 -9.83 19.23 7.07
C ALA A 440 -9.36 20.31 6.10
N ALA A 441 -8.76 19.93 4.97
CA ALA A 441 -8.35 20.85 3.91
C ALA A 441 -9.54 21.58 3.28
N GLY A 442 -10.62 20.88 2.96
CA GLY A 442 -11.85 21.49 2.44
C GLY A 442 -12.47 22.48 3.42
N LEU A 443 -12.48 22.13 4.72
CA LEU A 443 -12.90 23.01 5.81
C LEU A 443 -11.96 24.23 5.97
N GLY A 444 -10.66 24.05 5.74
CA GLY A 444 -9.66 25.11 5.80
C GLY A 444 -9.88 26.18 4.73
N PHE A 445 -10.06 25.75 3.48
CA PHE A 445 -10.36 26.67 2.38
C PHE A 445 -11.70 27.38 2.58
N ASP A 446 -12.73 26.69 3.04
CA ASP A 446 -14.03 27.30 3.34
C ASP A 446 -13.90 28.38 4.42
N ALA A 447 -13.21 28.05 5.51
CA ALA A 447 -13.02 28.97 6.63
C ALA A 447 -12.15 30.16 6.25
N PHE A 448 -11.12 29.97 5.44
CA PHE A 448 -10.24 31.02 4.94
C PHE A 448 -10.98 31.97 4.00
N ALA A 449 -11.74 31.45 3.04
CA ALA A 449 -12.55 32.27 2.14
C ALA A 449 -13.56 33.11 2.91
N ALA A 450 -14.27 32.52 3.89
CA ALA A 450 -15.20 33.23 4.74
C ALA A 450 -14.52 34.30 5.62
N TRP A 451 -13.28 34.05 6.07
CA TRP A 451 -12.51 35.05 6.82
C TRP A 451 -12.10 36.24 5.93
N CYS A 452 -11.61 35.99 4.72
CA CYS A 452 -11.26 37.04 3.75
C CYS A 452 -12.48 37.90 3.39
N GLY A 453 -13.63 37.26 3.14
CA GLY A 453 -14.89 37.98 2.86
C GLY A 453 -15.32 38.88 4.01
N ARG A 454 -15.26 38.40 5.25
CA ARG A 454 -15.59 39.21 6.45
C ARG A 454 -14.60 40.35 6.65
N LYS A 455 -13.30 40.11 6.51
CA LYS A 455 -12.24 41.12 6.71
C LYS A 455 -12.33 42.23 5.66
N SER A 456 -12.64 41.92 4.42
CA SER A 456 -12.78 42.89 3.31
C SER A 456 -14.14 43.58 3.27
N GLY A 457 -15.16 43.03 3.94
CA GLY A 457 -16.55 43.47 3.84
C GLY A 457 -17.18 43.23 2.47
N LYS A 458 -16.51 42.51 1.58
CA LYS A 458 -16.93 42.30 0.17
C LYS A 458 -17.17 40.83 -0.12
N ARG A 459 -18.39 40.49 -0.52
CA ARG A 459 -18.76 39.12 -0.98
C ARG A 459 -17.94 38.62 -2.16
N ILE A 460 -17.57 39.54 -3.07
CA ILE A 460 -16.75 39.16 -4.25
C ILE A 460 -15.38 38.59 -3.82
N VAL A 461 -14.77 39.10 -2.76
CA VAL A 461 -13.50 38.57 -2.23
C VAL A 461 -13.68 37.14 -1.74
N GLU A 462 -14.74 36.83 -1.02
CA GLU A 462 -15.05 35.47 -0.59
C GLU A 462 -15.22 34.54 -1.78
N THR A 463 -15.91 34.98 -2.83
CA THR A 463 -16.13 34.20 -4.06
C THR A 463 -14.82 33.94 -4.80
N VAL A 464 -13.99 34.96 -4.99
CA VAL A 464 -12.70 34.82 -5.68
C VAL A 464 -11.76 33.89 -4.89
N VAL A 465 -11.67 34.05 -3.58
CA VAL A 465 -10.84 33.18 -2.74
C VAL A 465 -11.36 31.73 -2.75
N SER A 466 -12.67 31.53 -2.96
CA SER A 466 -13.26 30.19 -3.09
C SER A 466 -12.80 29.45 -4.37
N LEU A 467 -12.22 30.12 -5.35
CA LEU A 467 -11.63 29.50 -6.54
C LEU A 467 -10.20 28.99 -6.30
N VAL A 468 -9.53 29.43 -5.23
CA VAL A 468 -8.14 29.04 -4.93
C VAL A 468 -7.96 27.51 -4.87
N PRO A 469 -8.79 26.74 -4.13
CA PRO A 469 -8.62 25.29 -4.10
C PRO A 469 -8.81 24.64 -5.48
N VAL A 470 -9.67 25.19 -6.34
CA VAL A 470 -9.89 24.69 -7.71
C VAL A 470 -8.64 24.93 -8.56
N LEU A 471 -8.03 26.13 -8.46
CA LEU A 471 -6.79 26.44 -9.20
C LEU A 471 -5.61 25.58 -8.73
N LEU A 472 -5.48 25.35 -7.41
CA LEU A 472 -4.46 24.47 -6.87
C LEU A 472 -4.65 22.98 -7.22
N LEU A 473 -5.85 22.59 -7.65
CA LEU A 473 -6.13 21.23 -8.12
C LEU A 473 -5.85 21.03 -9.62
N VAL A 474 -5.49 22.08 -10.37
CA VAL A 474 -5.19 21.94 -11.81
C VAL A 474 -4.05 20.95 -12.09
N PRO A 475 -2.89 21.01 -11.41
CA PRO A 475 -1.82 20.06 -11.68
C PRO A 475 -2.23 18.58 -11.44
N PRO A 476 -2.78 18.18 -10.29
CA PRO A 476 -3.20 16.78 -10.10
C PRO A 476 -4.36 16.38 -11.01
N ALA A 477 -5.26 17.30 -11.40
CA ALA A 477 -6.30 17.02 -12.36
C ALA A 477 -5.73 16.76 -13.77
N LEU A 478 -4.73 17.55 -14.18
CA LEU A 478 -4.03 17.33 -15.46
C LEU A 478 -3.28 15.99 -15.46
N HIS A 479 -2.64 15.64 -14.35
CA HIS A 479 -2.00 14.34 -14.21
C HIS A 479 -3.02 13.21 -14.35
N THR A 480 -4.18 13.29 -13.67
CA THR A 480 -5.26 12.32 -13.76
C THR A 480 -5.73 12.12 -15.21
N VAL A 481 -5.97 13.22 -15.95
CA VAL A 481 -6.47 13.13 -17.33
C VAL A 481 -5.41 12.61 -18.31
N ARG A 482 -4.15 12.99 -18.13
CA ARG A 482 -3.06 12.62 -19.07
C ARG A 482 -2.54 11.20 -18.88
N ASN A 483 -2.57 10.74 -17.65
CA ASN A 483 -1.93 9.47 -17.25
C ASN A 483 -2.94 8.40 -16.81
N HIS A 484 -4.23 8.59 -17.11
CA HIS A 484 -5.21 7.54 -16.90
C HIS A 484 -4.84 6.29 -17.72
N PRO A 485 -4.86 5.10 -17.11
CA PRO A 485 -5.37 4.72 -15.78
C PRO A 485 -4.31 4.62 -14.66
N TYR A 486 -3.21 5.34 -14.77
CA TYR A 486 -2.05 5.26 -13.85
C TYR A 486 -2.01 6.39 -12.82
N GLU A 487 -3.17 6.91 -12.40
CA GLU A 487 -3.28 8.07 -11.49
C GLU A 487 -2.46 7.90 -10.22
N TYR A 488 -2.40 6.68 -9.65
CA TYR A 488 -1.69 6.44 -8.40
C TYR A 488 -0.16 6.60 -8.49
N VAL A 489 0.39 6.67 -9.71
CA VAL A 489 1.81 6.96 -9.97
C VAL A 489 2.12 8.45 -9.88
N TYR A 490 1.35 9.19 -9.12
CA TYR A 490 1.47 10.62 -8.93
C TYR A 490 2.57 11.00 -7.93
N PHE A 491 3.39 11.98 -8.31
CA PHE A 491 4.27 12.75 -7.44
C PHE A 491 3.98 14.24 -7.66
N ASN A 492 4.00 15.03 -6.57
CA ASN A 492 3.65 16.42 -6.61
C ASN A 492 4.85 17.31 -7.00
N GLU A 493 4.61 18.61 -7.04
CA GLU A 493 5.59 19.62 -7.48
C GLU A 493 6.78 19.77 -6.52
N LEU A 494 6.65 19.34 -5.25
CA LEU A 494 7.77 19.36 -4.29
C LEU A 494 8.85 18.34 -4.67
N GLU A 495 8.45 17.21 -5.23
CA GLU A 495 9.39 16.21 -5.75
C GLU A 495 9.84 16.55 -7.19
N GLY A 496 9.13 17.45 -7.87
CA GLY A 496 9.35 17.71 -9.30
C GLY A 496 8.59 16.73 -10.21
N GLY A 497 7.54 16.09 -9.69
CA GLY A 497 6.69 15.17 -10.41
C GLY A 497 7.31 13.78 -10.63
N VAL A 498 6.69 13.00 -11.50
CA VAL A 498 7.15 11.65 -11.85
C VAL A 498 8.53 11.65 -12.47
N LYS A 499 8.91 12.73 -13.19
CA LYS A 499 10.22 12.84 -13.85
C LYS A 499 11.38 12.76 -12.87
N ASN A 500 11.28 13.44 -11.72
CA ASN A 500 12.33 13.41 -10.70
C ASN A 500 12.22 12.16 -9.81
N ALA A 501 11.01 11.62 -9.64
CA ALA A 501 10.79 10.40 -8.89
C ALA A 501 11.33 9.14 -9.61
N PHE A 502 11.38 9.16 -10.94
CA PHE A 502 11.87 8.07 -11.77
C PHE A 502 13.32 7.70 -11.42
N GLY A 503 13.57 6.42 -11.17
CA GLY A 503 14.87 5.90 -10.76
C GLY A 503 15.25 6.20 -9.30
N ASN A 504 14.47 7.04 -8.59
CA ASN A 504 14.67 7.35 -7.17
C ASN A 504 13.65 6.69 -6.26
N TYR A 505 12.41 6.57 -6.73
CA TYR A 505 11.30 6.01 -5.95
C TYR A 505 10.50 5.01 -6.77
N GLU A 506 9.85 4.10 -6.07
CA GLU A 506 8.98 3.11 -6.68
C GLU A 506 7.75 3.78 -7.30
N LEU A 507 7.48 3.53 -8.59
CA LEU A 507 6.39 4.14 -9.35
C LEU A 507 5.17 3.21 -9.42
N ASP A 508 5.23 2.17 -10.27
CA ASP A 508 4.13 1.23 -10.52
C ASP A 508 4.21 0.00 -9.59
N TYR A 509 4.09 0.20 -8.28
CA TYR A 509 4.19 -0.89 -7.29
C TYR A 509 2.99 -1.85 -7.29
N TYR A 510 1.93 -1.55 -8.04
CA TYR A 510 0.76 -2.41 -8.21
C TYR A 510 0.69 -3.11 -9.57
N TYR A 511 1.63 -2.85 -10.45
CA TYR A 511 1.75 -3.50 -11.76
C TYR A 511 0.57 -3.25 -12.71
N HIS A 512 -0.11 -2.10 -12.62
CA HIS A 512 -1.19 -1.73 -13.52
C HIS A 512 -0.78 -1.73 -14.99
N SER A 513 0.46 -1.33 -15.26
CA SER A 513 1.06 -1.26 -16.59
C SER A 513 1.12 -2.60 -17.32
N MET A 514 1.02 -3.72 -16.57
CA MET A 514 1.08 -5.06 -17.17
C MET A 514 -0.08 -5.32 -18.14
N ARG A 515 -1.25 -4.68 -17.94
CA ARG A 515 -2.38 -4.76 -18.87
C ARG A 515 -1.99 -4.21 -20.25
N GLU A 516 -1.68 -2.93 -20.33
CA GLU A 516 -1.37 -2.24 -21.58
C GLU A 516 -0.17 -2.87 -22.27
N ALA A 517 0.91 -3.18 -21.53
CA ALA A 517 2.09 -3.84 -22.07
C ALA A 517 1.76 -5.23 -22.65
N THR A 518 0.88 -6.00 -22.02
CA THR A 518 0.45 -7.31 -22.53
C THR A 518 -0.48 -7.19 -23.74
N GLU A 519 -1.45 -6.27 -23.68
CA GLU A 519 -2.37 -5.98 -24.80
C GLU A 519 -1.60 -5.49 -26.03
N TRP A 520 -0.52 -4.72 -25.83
CA TRP A 520 0.38 -4.36 -26.94
C TRP A 520 1.02 -5.59 -27.60
N VAL A 521 1.48 -6.57 -26.80
CA VAL A 521 2.03 -7.83 -27.34
C VAL A 521 0.97 -8.58 -28.15
N VAL A 522 -0.26 -8.69 -27.65
CA VAL A 522 -1.38 -9.34 -28.37
C VAL A 522 -1.62 -8.71 -29.74
N ALA A 523 -1.58 -7.37 -29.78
CA ALA A 523 -1.84 -6.60 -30.98
C ALA A 523 -0.69 -6.64 -32.02
N ASN A 524 0.57 -6.80 -31.57
CA ASN A 524 1.74 -6.60 -32.42
C ASN A 524 2.58 -7.89 -32.62
N ALA A 525 2.31 -8.97 -31.87
CA ALA A 525 3.03 -10.24 -32.10
C ALA A 525 2.57 -10.93 -33.38
N GLU A 526 3.50 -11.22 -34.23
CA GLU A 526 3.27 -12.00 -35.43
C GLU A 526 2.94 -13.47 -35.09
N PRO A 527 1.97 -14.09 -35.77
CA PRO A 527 1.70 -15.52 -35.59
C PRO A 527 2.94 -16.35 -35.95
N LYS A 528 3.31 -17.32 -35.11
CA LYS A 528 4.35 -18.30 -35.45
C LYS A 528 3.87 -19.31 -36.45
N ALA A 529 4.81 -19.81 -37.25
CA ALA A 529 4.56 -20.93 -38.17
C ALA A 529 4.19 -22.20 -37.38
N ASP A 530 3.44 -23.11 -38.01
CA ASP A 530 3.13 -24.44 -37.51
C ASP A 530 2.38 -24.57 -36.19
N GLY A 531 1.67 -23.49 -35.75
CA GLY A 531 0.86 -23.52 -34.53
C GLY A 531 1.65 -23.42 -33.22
N GLU A 532 2.95 -23.09 -33.30
CA GLU A 532 3.75 -22.79 -32.11
C GLU A 532 3.24 -21.55 -31.40
N LYS A 533 3.21 -21.59 -30.04
CA LYS A 533 2.81 -20.47 -29.26
C LYS A 533 3.94 -19.45 -29.12
N THR A 534 3.61 -18.18 -29.23
CA THR A 534 4.50 -17.09 -28.84
C THR A 534 4.69 -17.10 -27.33
N LEU A 535 5.94 -17.22 -26.90
CA LEU A 535 6.28 -17.28 -25.46
C LEU A 535 6.51 -15.90 -24.89
N VAL A 536 5.63 -15.49 -23.99
CA VAL A 536 5.70 -14.19 -23.31
C VAL A 536 6.34 -14.36 -21.93
N GLY A 537 7.56 -13.86 -21.79
CA GLY A 537 8.24 -13.75 -20.51
C GLY A 537 7.63 -12.63 -19.66
N SER A 538 7.56 -12.82 -18.34
CA SER A 538 7.08 -11.81 -17.44
C SER A 538 7.58 -12.01 -16.02
N TRP A 539 7.81 -10.91 -15.29
CA TRP A 539 7.98 -10.94 -13.85
C TRP A 539 6.67 -11.27 -13.14
N HIS A 540 5.55 -10.74 -13.65
CA HIS A 540 4.21 -10.91 -13.08
C HIS A 540 3.35 -11.81 -13.99
N VAL A 541 3.67 -13.12 -13.97
CA VAL A 541 3.11 -14.10 -14.91
C VAL A 541 1.58 -14.22 -14.79
N GLU A 542 1.04 -14.12 -13.60
CA GLU A 542 -0.40 -14.26 -13.34
C GLU A 542 -1.18 -13.16 -14.05
N SER A 543 -0.77 -11.89 -13.90
CA SER A 543 -1.39 -10.76 -14.60
C SER A 543 -1.26 -10.88 -16.11
N THR A 544 -0.03 -11.18 -16.60
CA THR A 544 0.19 -11.41 -18.04
C THR A 544 -0.71 -12.53 -18.59
N ARG A 545 -0.81 -13.65 -17.87
CA ARG A 545 -1.70 -14.76 -18.24
C ARG A 545 -3.16 -14.36 -18.27
N TYR A 546 -3.59 -13.53 -17.31
CA TYR A 546 -4.96 -13.02 -17.26
C TYR A 546 -5.32 -12.24 -18.54
N PHE A 547 -4.45 -11.33 -18.97
CA PHE A 547 -4.70 -10.53 -20.18
C PHE A 547 -4.48 -11.30 -21.47
N LEU A 548 -3.76 -12.43 -21.45
CA LEU A 548 -3.62 -13.36 -22.58
C LEU A 548 -4.70 -14.46 -22.64
N ARG A 549 -5.64 -14.51 -21.66
CA ARG A 549 -6.58 -15.64 -21.52
C ARG A 549 -7.44 -15.90 -22.75
N ASN A 550 -7.85 -14.84 -23.44
CA ASN A 550 -8.67 -14.94 -24.64
C ASN A 550 -7.88 -15.38 -25.87
N ASP A 551 -6.56 -15.22 -25.84
CA ASP A 551 -5.62 -15.57 -26.90
C ASP A 551 -4.70 -16.73 -26.49
N SER A 552 -5.11 -17.54 -25.53
CA SER A 552 -4.32 -18.67 -24.98
C SER A 552 -3.91 -19.75 -26.01
N ALA A 553 -4.59 -19.78 -27.15
CA ALA A 553 -4.18 -20.61 -28.31
C ALA A 553 -2.89 -20.10 -28.95
N ARG A 554 -2.65 -18.78 -28.99
CA ARG A 554 -1.50 -18.13 -29.63
C ARG A 554 -0.33 -17.90 -28.66
N PHE A 555 -0.60 -17.77 -27.37
CA PHE A 555 0.39 -17.35 -26.39
C PHE A 555 0.59 -18.36 -25.26
N ALA A 556 1.83 -18.42 -24.75
CA ALA A 556 2.20 -19.09 -23.51
C ALA A 556 3.00 -18.13 -22.64
N THR A 557 3.02 -18.33 -21.31
CA THR A 557 3.70 -17.44 -20.37
C THR A 557 4.82 -18.14 -19.63
N ARG A 558 5.89 -17.41 -19.34
CA ARG A 558 7.04 -17.87 -18.55
C ARG A 558 7.47 -16.80 -17.54
N PHE A 559 7.82 -17.25 -16.33
CA PHE A 559 8.44 -16.36 -15.35
C PHE A 559 9.87 -16.03 -15.77
N VAL A 560 10.21 -14.74 -15.76
CA VAL A 560 11.54 -14.22 -16.11
C VAL A 560 11.97 -13.18 -15.10
N ARG A 561 13.20 -13.27 -14.61
CA ARG A 561 13.84 -12.26 -13.78
C ARG A 561 14.64 -11.29 -14.64
N TRP A 562 14.64 -10.00 -14.28
CA TRP A 562 15.32 -8.96 -15.06
C TRP A 562 16.81 -9.27 -15.29
N ALA A 563 17.54 -9.50 -14.22
CA ALA A 563 18.99 -9.73 -14.29
C ALA A 563 19.38 -10.98 -15.08
N GLN A 564 18.47 -11.93 -15.24
CA GLN A 564 18.69 -13.20 -15.94
C GLN A 564 17.85 -13.32 -17.21
N ARG A 565 17.31 -12.19 -17.72
CA ARG A 565 16.31 -12.23 -18.79
C ARG A 565 16.78 -12.98 -20.04
N TYR A 566 18.02 -12.87 -20.42
CA TYR A 566 18.56 -13.54 -21.58
C TYR A 566 18.99 -15.01 -21.32
N GLU A 567 18.96 -15.49 -20.09
CA GLU A 567 19.14 -16.90 -19.74
C GLU A 567 17.87 -17.75 -19.90
N TYR A 568 16.73 -17.10 -20.11
CA TYR A 568 15.43 -17.74 -20.34
C TYR A 568 15.04 -17.64 -21.81
N GLU A 569 14.27 -18.64 -22.26
CA GLU A 569 13.62 -18.61 -23.56
C GLU A 569 12.37 -17.73 -23.49
N TRP A 570 12.21 -16.81 -24.41
CA TRP A 570 11.03 -15.98 -24.64
C TRP A 570 11.09 -15.29 -25.99
N ASP A 571 9.95 -14.96 -26.58
CA ASP A 571 9.83 -14.17 -27.80
C ASP A 571 9.59 -12.70 -27.52
N TYR A 572 8.73 -12.43 -26.54
CA TYR A 572 8.48 -11.11 -25.96
C TYR A 572 8.66 -11.16 -24.45
N LEU A 573 9.13 -10.07 -23.86
CA LEU A 573 9.24 -9.93 -22.42
C LEU A 573 8.47 -8.69 -21.98
N VAL A 574 7.46 -8.87 -21.13
CA VAL A 574 6.70 -7.78 -20.51
C VAL A 574 7.20 -7.61 -19.09
N PHE A 575 7.75 -6.45 -18.77
CA PHE A 575 8.42 -6.24 -17.49
C PHE A 575 8.13 -4.88 -16.87
N PRO A 576 7.62 -4.82 -15.60
CA PRO A 576 7.43 -3.58 -14.89
C PRO A 576 8.78 -3.05 -14.38
N ILE A 577 8.99 -1.74 -14.37
CA ILE A 577 10.27 -1.17 -13.91
C ILE A 577 10.55 -1.39 -12.43
N THR A 578 9.54 -1.73 -11.64
CA THR A 578 9.64 -1.96 -10.17
C THR A 578 10.68 -3.02 -9.79
N GLY A 579 11.00 -3.93 -10.69
CA GLY A 579 12.04 -4.95 -10.48
C GLY A 579 13.43 -4.55 -10.98
N ILE A 580 13.65 -3.30 -11.42
CA ILE A 580 14.88 -2.78 -12.01
C ILE A 580 15.55 -1.80 -11.03
N SER A 581 16.86 -1.85 -10.90
CA SER A 581 17.60 -0.93 -10.01
C SER A 581 17.48 0.53 -10.48
N GLY A 582 17.47 1.48 -9.54
CA GLY A 582 17.43 2.91 -9.86
C GLY A 582 18.62 3.34 -10.70
N GLU A 583 19.80 2.77 -10.45
CA GLU A 583 21.01 3.06 -11.21
C GLU A 583 20.91 2.62 -12.67
N TYR A 584 20.32 1.45 -12.93
CA TYR A 584 20.07 1.01 -14.31
C TYR A 584 19.02 1.91 -15.00
N LEU A 585 17.93 2.25 -14.30
CA LEU A 585 16.89 3.12 -14.85
C LEU A 585 17.40 4.52 -15.22
N LEU A 586 18.39 5.05 -14.49
CA LEU A 586 19.04 6.34 -14.75
C LEU A 586 20.30 6.21 -15.62
N GLY A 587 20.75 4.99 -15.86
CA GLY A 587 21.97 4.69 -16.61
C GLY A 587 21.79 4.81 -18.12
N PRO A 588 22.90 4.91 -18.85
CA PRO A 588 22.89 5.06 -20.32
C PRO A 588 22.41 3.81 -21.06
N GLY A 589 22.33 2.66 -20.38
CA GLY A 589 21.81 1.40 -20.95
C GLY A 589 20.28 1.28 -20.94
N PHE A 590 19.57 2.25 -20.37
CA PHE A 590 18.11 2.24 -20.28
C PHE A 590 17.45 3.20 -21.29
N PRO A 591 16.38 2.80 -22.00
CA PRO A 591 15.86 1.43 -22.09
C PRO A 591 16.80 0.51 -22.89
N PRO A 592 16.74 -0.84 -22.66
CA PRO A 592 17.61 -1.78 -23.40
C PRO A 592 17.32 -1.75 -24.91
N GLN A 593 18.30 -2.20 -25.69
CA GLN A 593 18.30 -2.09 -27.16
C GLN A 593 17.17 -2.87 -27.84
N ASP A 594 16.69 -3.94 -27.21
CA ASP A 594 15.59 -4.78 -27.67
C ASP A 594 14.21 -4.31 -27.17
N CYS A 595 14.15 -3.15 -26.53
CA CYS A 595 12.87 -2.54 -26.13
C CYS A 595 12.13 -2.01 -27.36
N VAL A 596 10.92 -2.53 -27.57
CA VAL A 596 10.06 -2.17 -28.72
C VAL A 596 8.87 -1.32 -28.33
N HIS A 597 8.51 -1.29 -27.03
CA HIS A 597 7.43 -0.46 -26.53
C HIS A 597 7.62 -0.17 -25.04
N THR A 598 7.12 0.99 -24.60
CA THR A 598 7.07 1.41 -23.20
C THR A 598 5.67 1.85 -22.83
N VAL A 599 5.25 1.57 -21.61
CA VAL A 599 4.08 2.18 -20.99
C VAL A 599 4.58 3.34 -20.13
N ASP A 600 4.09 4.54 -20.39
CA ASP A 600 4.69 5.76 -19.83
C ASP A 600 3.72 6.53 -18.93
N VAL A 601 4.26 7.16 -17.88
CA VAL A 601 3.59 8.19 -17.07
C VAL A 601 4.44 9.45 -17.07
N ASP A 602 3.86 10.58 -17.48
CA ASP A 602 4.55 11.86 -17.64
C ASP A 602 5.86 11.77 -18.47
N GLY A 603 5.87 10.84 -19.46
CA GLY A 603 7.01 10.58 -20.34
C GLY A 603 8.17 9.82 -19.66
N LYS A 604 7.87 9.06 -18.60
CA LYS A 604 8.79 8.12 -17.96
C LYS A 604 8.20 6.72 -18.03
N PRO A 605 8.95 5.71 -18.49
CA PRO A 605 8.51 4.34 -18.56
C PRO A 605 8.14 3.78 -17.17
N ILE A 606 7.03 3.05 -17.11
CA ILE A 606 6.62 2.28 -15.94
C ILE A 606 6.58 0.78 -16.23
N ALA A 607 6.53 0.40 -17.53
CA ALA A 607 6.75 -0.96 -17.99
C ALA A 607 7.44 -0.94 -19.37
N LEU A 608 8.08 -2.06 -19.68
CA LEU A 608 8.81 -2.31 -20.92
C LEU A 608 8.23 -3.53 -21.62
N VAL A 609 8.21 -3.49 -22.96
CA VAL A 609 8.03 -4.64 -23.82
C VAL A 609 9.31 -4.83 -24.63
N LEU A 610 10.00 -5.95 -24.42
CA LEU A 610 11.17 -6.33 -25.21
C LEU A 610 10.76 -7.37 -26.25
N LYS A 611 11.35 -7.29 -27.44
CA LYS A 611 11.23 -8.32 -28.49
C LYS A 611 12.58 -8.97 -28.66
N ARG A 612 12.64 -10.30 -28.55
CA ARG A 612 13.87 -11.04 -28.69
C ARG A 612 14.49 -10.85 -30.06
N GLN A 613 15.76 -10.50 -30.12
CA GLN A 613 16.50 -10.27 -31.36
C GLN A 613 17.21 -11.54 -31.82
N THR A 614 17.68 -12.36 -30.88
CA THR A 614 18.39 -13.61 -31.15
C THR A 614 18.20 -14.60 -30.00
N MET A 615 18.30 -15.91 -30.32
CA MET A 615 18.35 -16.97 -29.29
C MET A 615 19.79 -17.41 -29.00
N ASP A 616 20.78 -16.80 -29.63
CA ASP A 616 22.20 -17.18 -29.47
C ASP A 616 22.68 -16.95 -28.02
N ASP A 617 22.17 -15.94 -27.33
CA ASP A 617 22.44 -15.69 -25.90
C ASP A 617 21.93 -16.81 -24.99
N TYR A 618 20.67 -17.25 -25.19
CA TYR A 618 20.12 -18.40 -24.48
C TYR A 618 20.88 -19.68 -24.80
N ASN A 619 21.13 -19.95 -26.08
CA ASN A 619 21.86 -21.11 -26.52
C ASN A 619 23.30 -21.16 -25.99
N ALA A 620 23.98 -20.01 -25.95
CA ALA A 620 25.30 -19.91 -25.36
C ALA A 620 25.31 -20.25 -23.87
N VAL A 621 24.30 -19.79 -23.10
CA VAL A 621 24.15 -20.17 -21.68
C VAL A 621 23.91 -21.67 -21.53
N GLN A 622 23.10 -22.31 -22.42
CA GLN A 622 22.90 -23.75 -22.36
C GLN A 622 24.20 -24.53 -22.68
N LEU A 623 24.97 -24.08 -23.66
CA LEU A 623 26.28 -24.66 -23.96
C LEU A 623 27.25 -24.53 -22.81
N LEU A 624 27.27 -23.38 -22.13
CA LEU A 624 28.10 -23.18 -20.96
C LEU A 624 27.70 -24.10 -19.81
N ARG A 625 26.41 -24.29 -19.57
CA ARG A 625 25.88 -25.27 -18.59
C ARG A 625 26.23 -26.71 -18.92
N ALA A 626 26.36 -27.03 -20.22
CA ALA A 626 26.83 -28.32 -20.72
C ALA A 626 28.36 -28.47 -20.68
N GLY A 627 29.11 -27.46 -20.20
CA GLY A 627 30.57 -27.52 -20.13
C GLY A 627 31.30 -27.14 -21.43
N ASN A 628 30.61 -26.70 -22.47
CA ASN A 628 31.20 -26.30 -23.76
C ASN A 628 31.46 -24.79 -23.80
N ALA A 629 32.49 -24.33 -23.10
CA ALA A 629 32.86 -22.94 -23.02
C ALA A 629 33.27 -22.32 -24.38
N ASP A 630 34.02 -23.05 -25.21
CA ASP A 630 34.51 -22.54 -26.51
C ASP A 630 33.37 -22.19 -27.46
N SER A 631 32.39 -23.09 -27.58
CA SER A 631 31.20 -22.84 -28.42
C SER A 631 30.33 -21.68 -27.81
N ALA A 632 30.26 -21.60 -26.49
CA ALA A 632 29.55 -20.50 -25.83
C ALA A 632 30.21 -19.13 -26.12
N ILE A 633 31.56 -19.05 -26.12
CA ILE A 633 32.29 -17.80 -26.46
C ILE A 633 31.94 -17.36 -27.89
N VAL A 634 31.88 -18.30 -28.86
CA VAL A 634 31.53 -17.93 -30.24
C VAL A 634 30.13 -17.32 -30.32
N LEU A 635 29.14 -17.93 -29.64
CA LEU A 635 27.77 -17.44 -29.67
C LEU A 635 27.63 -16.11 -28.89
N PHE A 636 28.26 -15.97 -27.72
CA PHE A 636 28.22 -14.70 -26.99
C PHE A 636 28.87 -13.57 -27.82
N ASN A 637 30.00 -13.79 -28.49
CA ASN A 637 30.60 -12.78 -29.36
C ASN A 637 29.66 -12.43 -30.53
N LYS A 638 28.95 -13.40 -31.08
CA LYS A 638 27.94 -13.19 -32.14
C LYS A 638 26.77 -12.33 -31.62
N VAL A 639 26.32 -12.59 -30.40
CA VAL A 639 25.30 -11.75 -29.72
C VAL A 639 25.81 -10.31 -29.61
N LEU A 640 27.06 -10.10 -29.16
CA LEU A 640 27.59 -8.77 -28.96
C LEU A 640 27.78 -7.96 -30.26
N LEU A 641 27.87 -8.64 -31.41
CA LEU A 641 27.85 -7.96 -32.71
C LEU A 641 26.48 -7.36 -33.05
N GLN A 642 25.40 -7.96 -32.59
CA GLN A 642 24.03 -7.48 -32.80
C GLN A 642 23.54 -6.60 -31.64
N MET A 643 23.90 -6.98 -30.42
CA MET A 643 23.50 -6.34 -29.17
C MET A 643 24.72 -6.07 -28.30
N PRO A 644 25.50 -5.01 -28.58
CA PRO A 644 26.73 -4.69 -27.85
C PRO A 644 26.52 -4.52 -26.32
N ASN A 645 25.32 -4.16 -25.91
CA ASN A 645 24.92 -3.94 -24.51
C ASN A 645 24.23 -5.16 -23.89
N ASN A 646 24.39 -6.38 -24.45
CA ASN A 646 23.82 -7.58 -23.83
C ASN A 646 24.62 -7.97 -22.58
N GLU A 647 24.08 -7.66 -21.42
CA GLU A 647 24.74 -7.84 -20.11
C GLU A 647 25.01 -9.31 -19.81
N THR A 648 24.13 -10.23 -20.24
CA THR A 648 24.33 -11.67 -20.06
C THR A 648 25.53 -12.16 -20.85
N ALA A 649 25.68 -11.73 -22.09
CA ALA A 649 26.84 -12.09 -22.90
C ALA A 649 28.13 -11.51 -22.29
N LEU A 650 28.13 -10.23 -21.91
CA LEU A 650 29.30 -9.56 -21.30
C LEU A 650 29.71 -10.24 -19.99
N SER A 651 28.76 -10.53 -19.09
CA SER A 651 29.06 -11.10 -17.78
C SER A 651 29.56 -12.56 -17.89
N ASN A 652 28.96 -13.36 -18.77
CA ASN A 652 29.43 -14.73 -18.99
C ASN A 652 30.81 -14.78 -19.68
N LEU A 653 31.05 -13.94 -20.66
CA LEU A 653 32.38 -13.81 -21.26
C LEU A 653 33.43 -13.39 -20.24
N ALA A 654 33.14 -12.40 -19.41
CA ALA A 654 34.05 -11.96 -18.33
C ALA A 654 34.43 -13.14 -17.42
N ASN A 655 33.41 -13.91 -16.96
CA ASN A 655 33.66 -15.09 -16.14
C ASN A 655 34.50 -16.16 -16.85
N ILE A 656 34.20 -16.47 -18.09
CA ILE A 656 34.96 -17.46 -18.85
C ILE A 656 36.41 -17.00 -19.03
N TYR A 657 36.63 -15.75 -19.42
CA TYR A 657 37.99 -15.20 -19.58
C TYR A 657 38.76 -15.18 -18.27
N LEU A 658 38.12 -14.88 -17.12
CA LEU A 658 38.76 -15.00 -15.81
C LEU A 658 39.21 -16.44 -15.52
N GLN A 659 38.36 -17.43 -15.82
CA GLN A 659 38.69 -18.85 -15.60
C GLN A 659 39.79 -19.33 -16.54
N GLN A 660 39.89 -18.80 -17.77
CA GLN A 660 40.94 -19.12 -18.73
C GLN A 660 42.24 -18.35 -18.50
N GLY A 661 42.28 -17.41 -17.54
CA GLY A 661 43.42 -16.56 -17.27
C GLY A 661 43.59 -15.40 -18.28
N GLU A 662 42.60 -15.15 -19.14
CA GLU A 662 42.60 -14.06 -20.12
C GLU A 662 42.06 -12.73 -19.47
N ALA A 663 42.76 -12.30 -18.43
CA ALA A 663 42.29 -11.22 -17.58
C ALA A 663 42.00 -9.89 -18.28
N GLU A 664 42.79 -9.53 -19.30
CA GLU A 664 42.56 -8.29 -20.07
C GLU A 664 41.24 -8.31 -20.84
N LYS A 665 40.85 -9.47 -21.40
CA LYS A 665 39.54 -9.59 -22.06
C LYS A 665 38.39 -9.49 -21.06
N ALA A 666 38.59 -10.00 -19.84
CA ALA A 666 37.63 -9.85 -18.77
C ALA A 666 37.49 -8.37 -18.36
N VAL A 667 38.59 -7.62 -18.26
CA VAL A 667 38.57 -6.16 -18.01
C VAL A 667 37.73 -5.43 -19.05
N ASP A 668 37.90 -5.73 -20.35
CA ASP A 668 37.13 -5.13 -21.45
C ASP A 668 35.61 -5.39 -21.28
N CYS A 669 35.24 -6.65 -21.01
CA CYS A 669 33.85 -7.01 -20.78
C CYS A 669 33.25 -6.29 -19.55
N CYS A 670 33.99 -6.23 -18.43
CA CYS A 670 33.54 -5.55 -17.22
C CYS A 670 33.38 -4.03 -17.45
N ASN A 671 34.32 -3.40 -18.17
CA ASN A 671 34.20 -1.99 -18.49
C ASN A 671 32.99 -1.67 -19.39
N LYS A 672 32.66 -2.55 -20.33
CA LYS A 672 31.42 -2.44 -21.11
C LYS A 672 30.18 -2.58 -20.26
N MET A 673 30.17 -3.51 -19.31
CA MET A 673 29.06 -3.61 -18.33
C MET A 673 28.92 -2.35 -17.49
N LEU A 674 30.03 -1.77 -17.01
CA LEU A 674 30.02 -0.53 -16.24
C LEU A 674 29.63 0.69 -17.06
N ALA A 675 29.82 0.65 -18.39
CA ALA A 675 29.31 1.68 -19.30
C ALA A 675 27.76 1.62 -19.42
N ILE A 676 27.14 0.45 -19.21
CA ILE A 676 25.68 0.25 -19.19
C ILE A 676 25.11 0.66 -17.82
N GLU A 677 25.69 0.13 -16.74
CA GLU A 677 25.30 0.40 -15.36
C GLU A 677 26.56 0.72 -14.54
N PRO A 678 26.87 2.02 -14.29
CA PRO A 678 28.15 2.45 -13.71
C PRO A 678 28.48 1.86 -12.32
N ASN A 679 27.49 1.40 -11.58
CA ASN A 679 27.65 0.82 -10.26
C ASN A 679 27.24 -0.66 -10.18
N ASN A 680 27.20 -1.36 -11.32
CA ASN A 680 26.84 -2.77 -11.35
C ASN A 680 27.72 -3.58 -10.39
N PRO A 681 27.17 -4.21 -9.34
CA PRO A 681 27.98 -4.89 -8.33
C PRO A 681 28.77 -6.06 -8.90
N GLN A 682 28.15 -6.86 -9.78
CA GLN A 682 28.78 -8.03 -10.38
C GLN A 682 29.96 -7.62 -11.29
N ALA A 683 29.78 -6.56 -12.10
CA ALA A 683 30.83 -6.04 -12.96
C ALA A 683 32.00 -5.50 -12.14
N ASN A 684 31.73 -4.77 -11.05
CA ASN A 684 32.79 -4.28 -10.16
C ASN A 684 33.56 -5.41 -9.51
N GLN A 685 32.87 -6.46 -9.02
CA GLN A 685 33.54 -7.63 -8.41
C GLN A 685 34.42 -8.38 -9.42
N MET A 686 33.90 -8.65 -10.62
CA MET A 686 34.68 -9.27 -11.70
C MET A 686 35.86 -8.42 -12.14
N LEU A 687 35.68 -7.11 -12.18
CA LEU A 687 36.77 -6.18 -12.55
C LEU A 687 37.89 -6.18 -11.51
N VAL A 688 37.57 -6.25 -10.22
CA VAL A 688 38.58 -6.41 -9.15
C VAL A 688 39.40 -7.68 -9.37
N TYR A 689 38.73 -8.82 -9.61
CA TYR A 689 39.44 -10.09 -9.88
C TYR A 689 40.27 -10.01 -11.18
N ALA A 690 39.72 -9.37 -12.22
CA ALA A 690 40.44 -9.21 -13.48
C ALA A 690 41.72 -8.40 -13.31
N TYR A 691 41.69 -7.28 -12.58
CA TYR A 691 42.83 -6.47 -12.26
C TYR A 691 43.88 -7.21 -11.41
N LEU A 692 43.45 -7.98 -10.41
CA LEU A 692 44.36 -8.79 -9.60
C LEU A 692 45.07 -9.87 -10.42
N ASN A 693 44.31 -10.54 -11.30
CA ASN A 693 44.86 -11.60 -12.16
C ASN A 693 45.77 -11.08 -13.30
N SER A 694 45.56 -9.82 -13.75
CA SER A 694 46.42 -9.18 -14.78
C SER A 694 47.60 -8.42 -14.17
N GLY A 695 47.75 -8.41 -12.85
CA GLY A 695 48.84 -7.72 -12.17
C GLY A 695 48.62 -6.23 -11.98
N HIS A 696 47.46 -5.66 -12.31
CA HIS A 696 47.05 -4.28 -12.13
C HIS A 696 46.65 -4.00 -10.68
N GLN A 697 47.59 -4.19 -9.74
CA GLN A 697 47.29 -4.11 -8.29
C GLN A 697 46.86 -2.69 -7.83
N GLN A 698 47.35 -1.65 -8.46
CA GLN A 698 47.00 -0.27 -8.11
C GLN A 698 45.58 0.07 -8.51
N GLU A 699 45.15 -0.37 -9.68
CA GLU A 699 43.79 -0.22 -10.20
C GLU A 699 42.80 -1.01 -9.33
N ALA A 700 43.16 -2.25 -8.95
CA ALA A 700 42.33 -3.05 -8.03
C ALA A 700 42.18 -2.37 -6.67
N ALA A 701 43.25 -1.87 -6.08
CA ALA A 701 43.23 -1.15 -4.80
C ALA A 701 42.38 0.14 -4.89
N SER A 702 42.55 0.93 -5.96
CA SER A 702 41.77 2.15 -6.20
C SER A 702 40.26 1.83 -6.32
N LEU A 703 39.90 0.73 -7.02
CA LEU A 703 38.50 0.31 -7.18
C LEU A 703 37.92 -0.17 -5.84
N LEU A 704 38.67 -0.98 -5.10
CA LEU A 704 38.29 -1.43 -3.76
C LEU A 704 38.03 -0.26 -2.80
N ASP A 705 38.91 0.76 -2.81
CA ASP A 705 38.71 1.96 -1.98
C ASP A 705 37.47 2.76 -2.38
N LYS A 706 37.17 2.88 -3.67
CA LYS A 706 35.94 3.49 -4.15
C LYS A 706 34.70 2.72 -3.69
N LEU A 707 34.72 1.38 -3.75
CA LEU A 707 33.62 0.55 -3.31
C LEU A 707 33.41 0.64 -1.77
N LYS A 708 34.50 0.63 -0.99
CA LYS A 708 34.45 0.82 0.46
C LYS A 708 33.91 2.19 0.85
N ALA A 709 34.26 3.25 0.11
CA ALA A 709 33.78 4.59 0.38
C ALA A 709 32.28 4.74 0.24
N LYS A 710 31.61 3.93 -0.62
CA LYS A 710 30.14 3.84 -0.72
C LYS A 710 29.48 3.19 0.49
N GLY A 711 30.23 2.44 1.30
CA GLY A 711 29.83 1.93 2.59
C GLY A 711 28.83 0.77 2.60
N GLN A 712 28.53 0.18 1.44
CA GLN A 712 27.51 -0.88 1.30
C GLN A 712 28.03 -2.18 0.68
N ASP A 713 29.34 -2.30 0.43
CA ASP A 713 29.92 -3.45 -0.27
C ASP A 713 30.82 -4.27 0.66
N ALA A 714 30.28 -5.35 1.25
CA ALA A 714 31.03 -6.29 2.10
C ALA A 714 32.22 -6.91 1.33
N PHE A 715 32.05 -7.23 0.05
CA PHE A 715 33.06 -7.81 -0.82
C PHE A 715 34.36 -6.98 -0.84
N ALA A 716 34.25 -5.65 -0.96
CA ALA A 716 35.42 -4.78 -1.03
C ALA A 716 36.26 -4.85 0.24
N PHE A 717 35.64 -4.93 1.41
CA PHE A 717 36.34 -5.09 2.68
C PHE A 717 36.97 -6.49 2.79
N SER A 718 36.23 -7.54 2.40
CA SER A 718 36.71 -8.94 2.44
C SER A 718 37.93 -9.15 1.57
N ILE A 719 37.91 -8.65 0.33
CA ILE A 719 39.06 -8.75 -0.61
C ILE A 719 40.24 -7.93 -0.11
N THR A 720 40.01 -6.71 0.38
CA THR A 720 41.10 -5.90 0.97
C THR A 720 41.74 -6.62 2.16
N ALA A 721 40.93 -7.20 3.03
CA ALA A 721 41.43 -8.00 4.17
C ALA A 721 42.21 -9.22 3.73
N MET A 722 41.74 -9.93 2.67
CA MET A 722 42.45 -11.06 2.11
C MET A 722 43.80 -10.66 1.52
N LEU A 723 43.89 -9.53 0.83
CA LEU A 723 45.17 -9.01 0.32
C LEU A 723 46.15 -8.65 1.44
N TYR A 724 45.69 -8.02 2.52
CA TYR A 724 46.54 -7.81 3.71
C TYR A 724 47.00 -9.11 4.36
N ALA A 725 46.12 -10.09 4.45
CA ALA A 725 46.46 -11.40 5.02
C ALA A 725 47.54 -12.13 4.18
N GLN A 726 47.43 -12.07 2.84
CA GLN A 726 48.45 -12.62 1.95
C GLN A 726 49.80 -11.93 2.06
N GLN A 727 49.84 -10.66 2.42
CA GLN A 727 51.06 -9.88 2.69
C GLN A 727 51.61 -10.12 4.13
N GLY A 728 50.97 -11.02 4.93
CA GLY A 728 51.36 -11.27 6.33
C GLY A 728 50.88 -10.17 7.29
N ASN A 729 50.15 -9.18 6.84
CA ASN A 729 49.64 -8.09 7.67
C ASN A 729 48.29 -8.48 8.32
N ILE A 730 48.38 -9.36 9.34
CA ILE A 730 47.22 -9.89 10.08
C ILE A 730 46.38 -8.76 10.72
N ASN A 731 47.06 -7.75 11.30
CA ASN A 731 46.37 -6.65 11.94
C ASN A 731 45.63 -5.75 10.91
N GLY A 732 46.23 -5.49 9.76
CA GLY A 732 45.57 -4.78 8.66
C GLY A 732 44.33 -5.51 8.19
N ALA A 733 44.42 -6.83 8.01
CA ALA A 733 43.28 -7.68 7.61
C ALA A 733 42.13 -7.63 8.64
N LEU A 734 42.46 -7.80 9.93
CA LEU A 734 41.44 -7.74 10.99
C LEU A 734 40.79 -6.35 11.12
N ASN A 735 41.55 -5.27 10.88
CA ASN A 735 41.00 -3.91 10.89
C ASN A 735 39.97 -3.70 9.76
N GLU A 736 40.24 -4.19 8.57
CA GLU A 736 39.27 -4.11 7.45
C GLU A 736 38.00 -4.92 7.75
N LEU A 737 38.13 -6.16 8.27
CA LEU A 737 37.00 -6.98 8.66
C LEU A 737 36.18 -6.33 9.80
N ASN A 738 36.81 -5.74 10.78
CA ASN A 738 36.12 -5.01 11.84
C ASN A 738 35.42 -3.76 11.29
N ALA A 739 36.04 -3.03 10.37
CA ALA A 739 35.43 -1.87 9.71
C ALA A 739 34.18 -2.24 8.88
N MET A 740 34.17 -3.43 8.26
CA MET A 740 33.03 -4.02 7.60
C MET A 740 31.91 -4.33 8.60
N LEU A 741 32.25 -5.07 9.67
CA LEU A 741 31.30 -5.47 10.71
C LEU A 741 30.70 -4.26 11.42
N ASP A 742 31.48 -3.22 11.71
CA ASP A 742 31.00 -1.96 12.30
C ASP A 742 29.95 -1.23 11.46
N ARG A 743 29.89 -1.51 10.16
CA ARG A 743 28.86 -1.00 9.24
C ARG A 743 27.62 -1.91 9.14
N GLY A 744 27.59 -3.00 9.90
CA GLY A 744 26.53 -4.00 9.79
C GLY A 744 26.61 -4.78 8.47
N LEU A 745 27.79 -4.92 7.89
CA LEU A 745 28.03 -5.72 6.69
C LEU A 745 28.70 -7.04 7.06
N MET A 746 28.42 -8.09 6.32
CA MET A 746 29.01 -9.40 6.50
C MET A 746 28.93 -10.20 5.21
N ASP A 747 29.91 -11.07 4.98
CA ASP A 747 29.85 -12.18 4.03
C ASP A 747 30.50 -13.44 4.60
N GLN A 748 30.31 -14.57 3.95
CA GLN A 748 30.82 -15.86 4.42
C GLN A 748 32.34 -15.98 4.31
N GLU A 749 32.93 -15.36 3.32
CA GLU A 749 34.40 -15.36 3.11
C GLU A 749 35.10 -14.56 4.21
N ALA A 750 34.50 -13.41 4.57
CA ALA A 750 34.98 -12.61 5.69
C ALA A 750 34.91 -13.35 7.03
N LEU A 751 33.83 -14.11 7.29
CA LEU A 751 33.75 -14.95 8.49
C LEU A 751 34.87 -15.98 8.51
N ASN A 752 35.06 -16.70 7.42
CA ASN A 752 36.11 -17.75 7.34
C ASN A 752 37.50 -17.14 7.55
N LEU A 753 37.79 -16.03 6.88
CA LEU A 753 39.07 -15.33 7.04
C LEU A 753 39.26 -14.79 8.45
N TYR A 754 38.25 -14.19 9.06
CA TYR A 754 38.30 -13.67 10.40
C TYR A 754 38.64 -14.79 11.43
N VAL A 755 37.91 -15.90 11.32
CA VAL A 755 38.15 -17.07 12.21
C VAL A 755 39.56 -17.58 12.01
N GLN A 756 40.05 -17.77 10.79
CA GLN A 756 41.39 -18.23 10.50
C GLN A 756 42.48 -17.30 11.09
N LEU A 757 42.30 -15.98 10.91
CA LEU A 757 43.24 -14.99 11.45
C LEU A 757 43.24 -14.96 12.98
N ARG A 758 42.09 -15.08 13.64
CA ARG A 758 41.99 -15.12 15.09
C ARG A 758 42.58 -16.40 15.68
N MET A 759 42.37 -17.53 14.99
CA MET A 759 43.00 -18.81 15.39
C MET A 759 44.53 -18.74 15.28
N SER A 760 45.06 -18.10 14.26
CA SER A 760 46.50 -17.86 14.11
C SER A 760 47.09 -16.98 15.23
N GLN A 761 46.25 -16.14 15.86
CA GLN A 761 46.60 -15.35 17.05
C GLN A 761 46.35 -16.08 18.39
N GLY A 762 45.95 -17.34 18.37
CA GLY A 762 45.75 -18.16 19.58
C GLY A 762 44.33 -18.20 20.12
N SER A 763 43.37 -17.67 19.43
CA SER A 763 41.94 -17.81 19.77
C SER A 763 41.41 -19.20 19.39
N ASP A 764 40.51 -19.76 20.21
CA ASP A 764 39.78 -20.96 19.81
C ASP A 764 38.71 -20.60 18.74
N GLN A 765 38.32 -21.58 17.94
CA GLN A 765 37.38 -21.38 16.81
C GLN A 765 36.03 -20.84 17.27
N ASN A 766 35.45 -21.36 18.35
CA ASN A 766 34.12 -20.91 18.81
C ASN A 766 34.19 -19.49 19.35
N ALA A 767 35.28 -19.13 20.06
CA ALA A 767 35.50 -17.76 20.51
C ALA A 767 35.65 -16.77 19.31
N ALA A 768 36.35 -17.19 18.25
CA ALA A 768 36.50 -16.37 17.03
C ALA A 768 35.17 -16.18 16.31
N VAL A 769 34.38 -17.24 16.13
CA VAL A 769 33.03 -17.18 15.52
C VAL A 769 32.12 -16.30 16.37
N TYR A 770 32.11 -16.48 17.69
CA TYR A 770 31.31 -15.63 18.58
C TYR A 770 31.73 -14.18 18.52
N GLY A 771 33.02 -13.90 18.46
CA GLY A 771 33.58 -12.55 18.34
C GLY A 771 33.12 -11.86 17.04
N PHE A 772 33.13 -12.59 15.93
CA PHE A 772 32.64 -12.08 14.62
C PHE A 772 31.16 -11.70 14.68
N TYR A 773 30.30 -12.62 15.11
CA TYR A 773 28.87 -12.35 15.18
C TYR A 773 28.48 -11.29 16.21
N SER A 774 29.26 -11.21 17.33
CA SER A 774 29.07 -10.14 18.32
C SER A 774 29.39 -8.76 17.74
N ALA A 775 30.51 -8.65 17.01
CA ALA A 775 30.88 -7.43 16.31
C ALA A 775 29.83 -7.06 15.23
N TYR A 776 29.37 -8.05 14.47
CA TYR A 776 28.31 -7.85 13.47
C TYR A 776 26.99 -7.38 14.10
N ALA A 777 26.54 -7.97 15.20
CA ALA A 777 25.36 -7.52 15.93
C ALA A 777 25.47 -6.06 16.41
N ASN A 778 26.66 -5.66 16.87
CA ASN A 778 26.93 -4.27 17.26
C ASN A 778 26.90 -3.32 16.05
N GLY A 779 27.42 -3.76 14.90
CA GLY A 779 27.35 -3.01 13.65
C GLY A 779 25.94 -2.83 13.13
N LEU A 780 25.12 -3.88 13.16
CA LEU A 780 23.69 -3.81 12.83
C LEU A 780 22.95 -2.78 13.69
N GLU A 781 23.25 -2.76 14.99
CA GLU A 781 22.65 -1.77 15.91
C GLU A 781 23.09 -0.34 15.57
N LYS A 782 24.38 -0.12 15.26
CA LYS A 782 24.91 1.17 14.79
C LYS A 782 24.28 1.61 13.44
N ALA A 783 24.06 0.66 12.54
CA ALA A 783 23.39 0.88 11.27
C ALA A 783 21.87 1.11 11.39
N GLY A 784 21.30 0.99 12.59
CA GLY A 784 19.88 1.23 12.89
C GLY A 784 19.00 -0.01 12.88
N ASP A 785 19.53 -1.19 12.52
CA ASP A 785 18.78 -2.45 12.51
C ASP A 785 18.85 -3.17 13.89
N LYS A 786 18.20 -2.54 14.87
CA LYS A 786 18.14 -3.06 16.24
C LYS A 786 17.45 -4.42 16.33
N LYS A 787 16.45 -4.66 15.44
CA LYS A 787 15.68 -5.91 15.44
C LYS A 787 16.55 -7.09 15.00
N ALA A 788 17.29 -6.93 13.90
CA ALA A 788 18.23 -7.97 13.43
C ALA A 788 19.34 -8.21 14.45
N ALA A 789 19.89 -7.16 15.07
CA ALA A 789 20.89 -7.27 16.11
C ALA A 789 20.38 -8.07 17.32
N GLU A 790 19.14 -7.82 17.76
CA GLU A 790 18.54 -8.54 18.90
C GLU A 790 18.24 -10.00 18.56
N GLN A 791 17.75 -10.29 17.36
CA GLN A 791 17.52 -11.66 16.88
C GLN A 791 18.82 -12.45 16.81
N LEU A 792 19.88 -11.85 16.26
CA LEU A 792 21.19 -12.47 16.17
C LEU A 792 21.75 -12.78 17.56
N ARG A 793 21.66 -11.84 18.50
CA ARG A 793 22.08 -12.06 19.91
C ARG A 793 21.28 -13.17 20.59
N LYS A 794 19.98 -13.30 20.34
CA LYS A 794 19.13 -14.40 20.83
C LYS A 794 19.59 -15.75 20.26
N GLN A 795 19.91 -15.83 18.99
CA GLN A 795 20.44 -17.04 18.34
C GLN A 795 21.79 -17.44 18.91
N MET A 796 22.69 -16.48 19.11
CA MET A 796 23.99 -16.71 19.72
C MET A 796 23.91 -17.22 21.17
N ASN A 797 22.90 -16.76 21.92
CA ASN A 797 22.72 -17.16 23.35
C ASN A 797 21.85 -18.43 23.52
N GLY A 798 20.99 -18.75 22.52
CA GLY A 798 20.11 -19.94 22.54
C GLY A 798 20.79 -21.22 22.09
N GLY A 799 21.99 -21.14 21.56
CA GLY A 799 22.84 -22.29 21.21
C GLY A 799 23.84 -22.72 22.30
N ARG A 800 23.68 -22.17 23.51
CA ARG A 800 24.48 -22.55 24.71
C ARG A 800 23.69 -23.43 25.67
#